data_58639b4f16a779b857b369e8cd967f55
#
_entry.id   58639b4f16a779b857b369e8cd967f55
#
_cell.length_a   1.000
_cell.length_b   1.000
_cell.length_c   1.000
_cell.angle_alpha   90.00
_cell.angle_beta   90.00
_cell.angle_gamma   90.00
#
_symmetry.space_group_name_H-M   'P 1'
#
loop_
_entity.id
_entity.type
_entity.pdbx_description
1 polymer ?
#
loop_
_entity_poly.entity_id
_entity_poly.type
_entity_poly.pdbx_seq_one_letter_code
_entity_poly.pdbx_strand_id
1 'polypeptide(L)'
;MKRFFWTTILLSFAACLPAVAGIVQGVVVDNETKTPLADVLVSIPNDGKTVKTGFEGQFELQNVTEGKTTITFSKNGFEPQSINITVVSTPLVINTEMQRKVEIDDMSVEDNALLFDESMLEDEGAAASQSIAYLTSSSDDPYLSATSYTFSPMRFSLRGYDQRDHATSINGIDFTDSERGRFNYSGIGGLNNATRNKDVVNGLDMTGYSFGSLTGSTNINTYAAEYAAGAHVGLSYTNRSYMLRGQATYATGIMDNGWAFTGSLVYRWADKGRNEGTSYNSFGYFFAAQKIFGDHSIAITTWGAPTERGQSSASTQEVYDYRGIYYNSYWGYQDGKVRNSRIVQSYDPTVIVNYDWKINDRSNLKIGAAYHYNKYSNSALAFYNAPDPRPDYYRNLPSFQYTNLNVNGPEDTDNPFYNDVNTDLYNSLRNEWINNNTDVTQINWAALYQANYLNNAADPSASAHYILERRHNDLMESTLNALYTNQINDKLLLHAGVSGKYGKGMHYKTVDDLLGGNQWIDIDQFAERDFSNNAIIIQNDLDNPNRAVREGDVFGYNYNLHVVKASAFIDNYWNTRHFDIYYALALNYTQFQREGLMRNGRAEVIGEQSKGFGKLTYFLDPAFKAGLTWKADAHNRVVVNGLIESRAPLPSYSYVAPRVKDRQLPGLTSEKVLSYDLNWMFNYSRIQGRLTLFQTHMQDGTESTGYYNDEFHTFVNHTLSGVDRVFRGVELGLDIDLIYGFSLQLAGTYGDYRYTDNALGVMSAENGCNVFTGEIPTDLTESTDVIETVYTKDLMVSNGPQLAVSATLSYFHPKMWFADVTLSYFDKNYLDFSPSRFTEMNVKGGYYPNKDGQLQYYAGYTEEQKALLGTQERLKGGFLLDASVGKVIYFNNRKQQLNINLSLNNLLNNTDLVTGGYQQARLSRNTRSAVKAIQTVDKFPNRYYYAWGFNMFLNVALKF
;
A
#
# COMPACT_ATOMS: atom_id res chain seq x y z
N MET A 1 -55.15 -40.68 6.50
CA MET A 1 -54.25 -39.86 5.71
C MET A 1 -52.75 -40.19 5.99
N LYS A 2 -52.37 -41.46 5.73
CA LYS A 2 -50.94 -41.92 5.87
C LYS A 2 -50.63 -43.06 4.90
N ARG A 3 -51.17 -43.06 3.66
CA ARG A 3 -50.90 -44.08 2.65
C ARG A 3 -50.80 -43.53 1.21
N PHE A 4 -50.49 -42.22 1.03
CA PHE A 4 -50.39 -41.64 -0.32
C PHE A 4 -49.05 -40.99 -0.62
N PHE A 5 -48.01 -41.19 0.23
CA PHE A 5 -46.72 -40.53 0.07
C PHE A 5 -45.55 -41.47 -0.33
N TRP A 6 -45.83 -42.74 -0.59
CA TRP A 6 -44.77 -43.72 -0.91
C TRP A 6 -44.87 -44.32 -2.31
N THR A 7 -45.80 -43.86 -3.16
CA THR A 7 -45.95 -44.39 -4.52
C THR A 7 -45.45 -43.46 -5.62
N THR A 8 -44.97 -42.25 -5.28
CA THR A 8 -44.39 -41.30 -6.28
C THR A 8 -42.88 -41.25 -6.30
N ILE A 9 -42.18 -42.02 -5.44
CA ILE A 9 -40.71 -42.09 -5.41
C ILE A 9 -40.16 -43.33 -6.16
N LEU A 10 -40.98 -44.22 -6.63
CA LEU A 10 -40.53 -45.47 -7.25
C LEU A 10 -40.72 -45.53 -8.77
N LEU A 11 -41.03 -44.41 -9.43
CA LEU A 11 -41.17 -44.35 -10.90
C LEU A 11 -40.22 -43.42 -11.61
N SER A 12 -39.17 -42.90 -10.91
CA SER A 12 -38.08 -42.11 -11.54
C SER A 12 -36.75 -42.90 -11.67
N PHE A 13 -36.79 -44.22 -11.54
CA PHE A 13 -35.57 -45.05 -11.67
C PHE A 13 -35.59 -45.93 -12.92
N ALA A 14 -36.17 -45.47 -14.01
CA ALA A 14 -36.10 -46.21 -15.24
C ALA A 14 -35.85 -45.29 -16.43
N ALA A 15 -34.62 -44.95 -16.67
CA ALA A 15 -33.95 -44.70 -17.96
C ALA A 15 -32.59 -43.96 -17.77
N CYS A 16 -31.71 -44.46 -16.95
CA CYS A 16 -30.26 -44.20 -17.15
C CYS A 16 -29.73 -45.31 -18.08
N LEU A 17 -29.85 -45.06 -19.37
CA LEU A 17 -28.94 -45.73 -20.28
C LEU A 17 -27.53 -45.33 -19.84
N PRO A 18 -26.56 -46.23 -19.72
CA PRO A 18 -25.18 -45.85 -19.47
C PRO A 18 -24.73 -44.98 -20.63
N ALA A 19 -24.56 -43.67 -20.37
CA ALA A 19 -23.94 -42.79 -21.32
C ALA A 19 -22.51 -43.34 -21.50
N VAL A 20 -22.19 -43.74 -22.72
CA VAL A 20 -20.84 -44.13 -23.08
C VAL A 20 -19.97 -42.91 -22.89
N ALA A 21 -18.96 -43.03 -22.06
CA ALA A 21 -18.18 -41.90 -21.60
C ALA A 21 -16.86 -41.83 -22.34
N GLY A 22 -16.63 -40.68 -23.01
CA GLY A 22 -15.37 -40.41 -23.69
C GLY A 22 -14.30 -39.79 -22.79
N ILE A 23 -13.07 -39.77 -23.26
CA ILE A 23 -11.93 -39.05 -22.64
C ILE A 23 -11.57 -37.86 -23.54
N VAL A 24 -11.42 -36.68 -22.94
CA VAL A 24 -10.87 -35.50 -23.64
C VAL A 24 -9.58 -35.08 -22.95
N GLN A 25 -8.47 -35.12 -23.69
CA GLN A 25 -7.15 -34.82 -23.15
C GLN A 25 -6.36 -33.94 -24.12
N GLY A 26 -5.29 -33.30 -23.65
CA GLY A 26 -4.45 -32.46 -24.51
C GLY A 26 -3.45 -31.62 -23.76
N VAL A 27 -2.85 -30.69 -24.48
CA VAL A 27 -1.87 -29.74 -23.92
C VAL A 27 -2.30 -28.31 -24.28
N VAL A 28 -2.15 -27.42 -23.32
CA VAL A 28 -2.37 -25.97 -23.48
C VAL A 28 -1.02 -25.26 -23.43
N VAL A 29 -0.74 -24.45 -24.42
CA VAL A 29 0.49 -23.65 -24.48
C VAL A 29 0.17 -22.16 -24.71
N ASP A 30 1.10 -21.31 -24.34
CA ASP A 30 1.06 -19.89 -24.68
C ASP A 30 1.30 -19.69 -26.18
N ASN A 31 0.43 -18.95 -26.85
CA ASN A 31 0.55 -18.69 -28.29
C ASN A 31 1.79 -17.86 -28.66
N GLU A 32 2.28 -17.02 -27.76
CA GLU A 32 3.43 -16.15 -28.01
C GLU A 32 4.76 -16.83 -27.69
N THR A 33 4.85 -17.46 -26.49
CA THR A 33 6.10 -18.07 -26.00
C THR A 33 6.25 -19.53 -26.38
N LYS A 34 5.13 -20.20 -26.75
CA LYS A 34 5.03 -21.66 -26.98
C LYS A 34 5.39 -22.50 -25.75
N THR A 35 5.45 -21.87 -24.57
CA THR A 35 5.65 -22.58 -23.31
C THR A 35 4.36 -23.23 -22.82
N PRO A 36 4.44 -24.40 -22.16
CA PRO A 36 3.27 -25.02 -21.54
C PRO A 36 2.63 -24.10 -20.48
N LEU A 37 1.30 -24.07 -20.44
CA LEU A 37 0.54 -23.28 -19.45
C LEU A 37 -0.01 -24.19 -18.36
N ALA A 38 0.57 -24.13 -17.17
CA ALA A 38 0.02 -24.73 -15.95
C ALA A 38 -1.19 -23.94 -15.45
N ASP A 39 -2.04 -24.58 -14.65
CA ASP A 39 -3.20 -23.97 -13.97
C ASP A 39 -4.25 -23.34 -14.89
N VAL A 40 -4.29 -23.69 -16.16
CA VAL A 40 -5.39 -23.31 -17.05
C VAL A 40 -6.64 -24.10 -16.61
N LEU A 41 -7.71 -23.41 -16.33
CA LEU A 41 -9.00 -24.02 -16.05
C LEU A 41 -9.62 -24.51 -17.35
N VAL A 42 -9.65 -25.81 -17.53
CA VAL A 42 -10.29 -26.47 -18.67
C VAL A 42 -11.64 -26.97 -18.23
N SER A 43 -12.71 -26.58 -18.91
CA SER A 43 -14.07 -26.98 -18.55
C SER A 43 -14.91 -27.38 -19.74
N ILE A 44 -15.83 -28.33 -19.51
CA ILE A 44 -16.91 -28.67 -20.43
C ILE A 44 -18.22 -28.30 -19.72
N PRO A 45 -18.77 -27.10 -19.96
CA PRO A 45 -19.90 -26.56 -19.22
C PRO A 45 -21.13 -27.50 -19.22
N ASN A 46 -21.47 -28.07 -20.38
CA ASN A 46 -22.63 -28.95 -20.53
C ASN A 46 -22.53 -30.23 -19.69
N ASP A 47 -21.33 -30.67 -19.34
CA ASP A 47 -21.09 -31.84 -18.50
C ASP A 47 -20.74 -31.51 -17.05
N GLY A 48 -20.61 -30.23 -16.72
CA GLY A 48 -20.19 -29.76 -15.41
C GLY A 48 -18.78 -30.24 -15.01
N LYS A 49 -17.91 -30.53 -15.99
CA LYS A 49 -16.56 -31.06 -15.76
C LYS A 49 -15.51 -30.00 -15.90
N THR A 50 -14.60 -30.01 -14.96
CA THR A 50 -13.47 -29.09 -14.93
C THR A 50 -12.20 -29.78 -14.45
N VAL A 51 -11.05 -29.35 -15.00
CA VAL A 51 -9.73 -29.76 -14.55
C VAL A 51 -8.79 -28.57 -14.73
N LYS A 52 -7.75 -28.47 -13.95
CA LYS A 52 -6.64 -27.55 -14.19
C LYS A 52 -5.52 -28.27 -14.93
N THR A 53 -4.84 -27.57 -15.86
CA THR A 53 -3.66 -28.12 -16.52
C THR A 53 -2.52 -28.34 -15.53
N GLY A 54 -1.76 -29.39 -15.72
CA GLY A 54 -0.51 -29.64 -15.00
C GLY A 54 0.66 -28.79 -15.52
N PHE A 55 1.87 -29.02 -15.00
CA PHE A 55 3.08 -28.25 -15.33
C PHE A 55 3.47 -28.21 -16.80
N GLU A 56 3.19 -29.28 -17.51
CA GLU A 56 3.42 -29.40 -18.96
C GLU A 56 2.22 -28.94 -19.76
N GLY A 57 1.31 -28.19 -19.14
CA GLY A 57 0.08 -27.78 -19.80
C GLY A 57 -0.90 -28.90 -20.11
N GLN A 58 -0.63 -30.11 -19.63
CA GLN A 58 -1.45 -31.30 -19.92
C GLN A 58 -2.74 -31.28 -19.10
N PHE A 59 -3.81 -31.77 -19.70
CA PHE A 59 -5.10 -31.97 -19.04
C PHE A 59 -5.76 -33.26 -19.52
N GLU A 60 -6.61 -33.85 -18.68
CA GLU A 60 -7.45 -35.00 -18.99
C GLU A 60 -8.80 -34.89 -18.30
N LEU A 61 -9.87 -34.88 -19.09
CA LEU A 61 -11.25 -34.92 -18.64
C LEU A 61 -11.82 -36.31 -18.93
N GLN A 62 -12.08 -37.09 -17.89
CA GLN A 62 -12.62 -38.45 -18.00
C GLN A 62 -14.14 -38.44 -17.90
N ASN A 63 -14.76 -39.48 -18.46
CA ASN A 63 -16.20 -39.69 -18.43
C ASN A 63 -17.02 -38.51 -18.98
N VAL A 64 -16.56 -37.89 -20.06
CA VAL A 64 -17.28 -36.85 -20.79
C VAL A 64 -18.39 -37.48 -21.61
N THR A 65 -19.59 -36.86 -21.58
CA THR A 65 -20.75 -37.35 -22.33
C THR A 65 -20.48 -37.29 -23.84
N GLU A 66 -20.75 -38.39 -24.56
CA GLU A 66 -20.63 -38.41 -26.02
C GLU A 66 -21.60 -37.44 -26.69
N GLY A 67 -21.12 -36.78 -27.74
CA GLY A 67 -21.89 -35.83 -28.52
C GLY A 67 -21.18 -34.52 -28.76
N LYS A 68 -21.90 -33.58 -29.36
CA LYS A 68 -21.37 -32.21 -29.60
C LYS A 68 -21.43 -31.43 -28.31
N THR A 69 -20.30 -30.85 -27.91
CA THR A 69 -20.16 -30.02 -26.72
C THR A 69 -19.10 -28.95 -26.95
N THR A 70 -18.97 -28.01 -26.01
CA THR A 70 -17.94 -26.95 -26.05
C THR A 70 -16.97 -27.18 -24.90
N ILE A 71 -15.67 -27.18 -25.16
CA ILE A 71 -14.62 -27.11 -24.17
C ILE A 71 -14.11 -25.68 -24.07
N THR A 72 -13.93 -25.19 -22.85
CA THR A 72 -13.45 -23.83 -22.59
C THR A 72 -12.14 -23.86 -21.80
N PHE A 73 -11.26 -22.94 -22.10
CA PHE A 73 -9.96 -22.75 -21.49
C PHE A 73 -9.90 -21.34 -20.92
N SER A 74 -9.54 -21.18 -19.65
CA SER A 74 -9.49 -19.88 -18.98
C SER A 74 -8.28 -19.83 -18.03
N LYS A 75 -7.51 -18.75 -18.12
CA LYS A 75 -6.39 -18.45 -17.24
C LYS A 75 -6.23 -16.93 -17.14
N ASN A 76 -5.95 -16.42 -15.93
CA ASN A 76 -5.68 -15.00 -15.73
C ASN A 76 -4.54 -14.51 -16.66
N GLY A 77 -4.75 -13.34 -17.28
CA GLY A 77 -3.81 -12.77 -18.25
C GLY A 77 -3.92 -13.32 -19.66
N PHE A 78 -4.84 -14.23 -19.93
CA PHE A 78 -5.09 -14.81 -21.25
C PHE A 78 -6.54 -14.62 -21.69
N GLU A 79 -6.74 -14.47 -23.02
CA GLU A 79 -8.08 -14.46 -23.61
C GLU A 79 -8.76 -15.82 -23.40
N PRO A 80 -9.98 -15.88 -22.82
CA PRO A 80 -10.71 -17.13 -22.73
C PRO A 80 -10.95 -17.73 -24.10
N GLN A 81 -10.74 -19.04 -24.23
CA GLN A 81 -10.91 -19.73 -25.50
C GLN A 81 -12.01 -20.79 -25.38
N SER A 82 -12.85 -20.90 -26.39
CA SER A 82 -13.92 -21.90 -26.50
C SER A 82 -13.80 -22.65 -27.82
N ILE A 83 -13.81 -24.00 -27.77
CA ILE A 83 -13.69 -24.86 -28.93
C ILE A 83 -14.88 -25.82 -28.94
N ASN A 84 -15.59 -25.86 -30.05
CA ASN A 84 -16.67 -26.84 -30.27
C ASN A 84 -16.07 -28.19 -30.64
N ILE A 85 -16.39 -29.21 -29.90
CA ILE A 85 -15.85 -30.57 -30.05
C ILE A 85 -16.96 -31.59 -30.21
N THR A 86 -16.64 -32.75 -30.77
CA THR A 86 -17.53 -33.92 -30.76
C THR A 86 -16.83 -35.05 -30.01
N VAL A 87 -17.34 -35.36 -28.84
CA VAL A 87 -16.80 -36.43 -27.99
C VAL A 87 -17.36 -37.77 -28.47
N VAL A 88 -16.46 -38.71 -28.64
CA VAL A 88 -16.76 -40.10 -29.02
C VAL A 88 -16.12 -41.06 -28.00
N SER A 89 -16.41 -42.35 -28.08
CA SER A 89 -15.88 -43.37 -27.14
C SER A 89 -14.35 -43.53 -27.18
N THR A 90 -13.67 -43.04 -28.22
CA THR A 90 -12.20 -43.00 -28.27
C THR A 90 -11.65 -41.70 -27.69
N PRO A 91 -10.47 -41.71 -27.03
CA PRO A 91 -9.87 -40.51 -26.49
C PRO A 91 -9.69 -39.41 -27.56
N LEU A 92 -10.25 -38.23 -27.26
CA LEU A 92 -10.13 -37.03 -28.11
C LEU A 92 -8.96 -36.18 -27.62
N VAL A 93 -7.96 -35.94 -28.46
CA VAL A 93 -6.80 -35.11 -28.14
C VAL A 93 -7.00 -33.71 -28.70
N ILE A 94 -6.90 -32.69 -27.81
CA ILE A 94 -7.07 -31.28 -28.16
C ILE A 94 -5.86 -30.52 -27.62
N ASN A 95 -4.96 -30.15 -28.53
CA ASN A 95 -3.88 -29.23 -28.21
C ASN A 95 -4.32 -27.83 -28.61
N THR A 96 -4.18 -26.87 -27.71
CA THR A 96 -4.62 -25.51 -27.94
C THR A 96 -3.58 -24.48 -27.50
N GLU A 97 -3.62 -23.30 -28.12
CA GLU A 97 -2.74 -22.19 -27.82
C GLU A 97 -3.60 -21.03 -27.29
N MET A 98 -3.31 -20.54 -26.09
CA MET A 98 -4.01 -19.39 -25.51
C MET A 98 -3.29 -18.08 -25.85
N GLN A 99 -4.05 -17.09 -26.27
CA GLN A 99 -3.56 -15.75 -26.58
C GLN A 99 -3.48 -14.95 -25.28
N ARG A 100 -2.36 -14.23 -25.03
CA ARG A 100 -2.29 -13.28 -23.94
C ARG A 100 -3.23 -12.11 -24.19
N LYS A 101 -3.86 -11.60 -23.14
CA LYS A 101 -4.65 -10.36 -23.21
C LYS A 101 -3.74 -9.21 -23.63
N VAL A 102 -4.28 -8.31 -24.45
CA VAL A 102 -3.61 -7.04 -24.75
C VAL A 102 -3.78 -6.17 -23.51
N GLU A 103 -2.73 -6.05 -22.69
CA GLU A 103 -2.74 -5.10 -21.58
C GLU A 103 -2.82 -3.68 -22.12
N ILE A 104 -3.84 -2.96 -21.71
CA ILE A 104 -3.93 -1.52 -21.84
C ILE A 104 -3.04 -0.97 -20.71
N ASP A 105 -1.96 -0.33 -21.12
CA ASP A 105 -1.03 0.29 -20.19
C ASP A 105 -1.74 1.51 -19.56
N ASP A 106 -2.37 1.31 -18.41
CA ASP A 106 -3.05 2.36 -17.64
C ASP A 106 -2.22 2.76 -16.43
N MET A 107 -1.86 4.03 -16.42
CA MET A 107 -1.02 4.61 -15.38
C MET A 107 -1.74 4.97 -14.08
N SER A 108 -3.07 4.96 -14.05
CA SER A 108 -3.82 5.31 -12.84
C SER A 108 -3.40 4.46 -11.64
N VAL A 109 -3.03 3.23 -11.90
CA VAL A 109 -2.55 2.25 -10.91
C VAL A 109 -1.17 2.61 -10.37
N GLU A 110 -0.24 3.03 -11.24
CA GLU A 110 1.12 3.44 -10.83
C GLU A 110 1.13 4.75 -10.05
N ASP A 111 0.39 5.74 -10.52
CA ASP A 111 0.35 7.06 -9.88
C ASP A 111 -0.20 6.97 -8.46
N ASN A 112 -1.20 6.12 -8.21
CA ASN A 112 -1.74 5.92 -6.88
C ASN A 112 -0.77 5.18 -5.94
N ALA A 113 0.03 4.26 -6.44
CA ALA A 113 1.08 3.62 -5.66
C ALA A 113 2.21 4.62 -5.29
N LEU A 114 2.49 5.60 -6.17
CA LEU A 114 3.50 6.64 -5.95
C LEU A 114 3.05 7.75 -4.99
N LEU A 115 1.73 7.97 -4.84
CA LEU A 115 1.18 8.98 -3.93
C LEU A 115 1.37 8.62 -2.44
N PHE A 116 1.57 7.33 -2.13
CA PHE A 116 1.77 6.84 -0.78
C PHE A 116 3.24 6.58 -0.52
N ASP A 117 3.88 7.49 0.18
CA ASP A 117 5.27 7.38 0.57
C ASP A 117 5.42 7.29 2.09
N GLU A 118 6.42 6.53 2.54
CA GLU A 118 6.80 6.39 3.95
C GLU A 118 7.12 7.70 4.64
N SER A 119 7.61 8.68 3.90
CA SER A 119 7.90 10.01 4.45
C SER A 119 6.64 10.72 4.98
N MET A 120 5.45 10.35 4.52
CA MET A 120 4.20 10.87 5.07
C MET A 120 3.91 10.35 6.48
N LEU A 121 4.44 9.18 6.85
CA LEU A 121 4.31 8.62 8.20
C LEU A 121 5.11 9.39 9.25
N GLU A 122 6.19 10.06 8.85
CA GLU A 122 7.13 10.66 9.79
C GLU A 122 6.77 12.07 10.23
N ASP A 123 5.94 12.78 9.49
CA ASP A 123 5.79 14.22 9.72
C ASP A 123 4.55 14.67 10.47
N GLU A 124 3.42 13.99 10.40
CA GLU A 124 2.16 14.51 10.98
C GLU A 124 1.12 13.45 11.38
N GLY A 125 1.52 12.20 11.57
CA GLY A 125 0.59 11.15 12.05
C GLY A 125 -0.35 10.59 10.98
N ALA A 126 -0.03 10.76 9.71
CA ALA A 126 -0.78 10.14 8.64
C ALA A 126 -0.41 8.65 8.51
N ALA A 127 -1.38 7.77 8.65
CA ALA A 127 -1.21 6.37 8.26
C ALA A 127 -1.23 6.29 6.73
N ALA A 128 -0.13 5.85 6.12
CA ALA A 128 -0.07 5.66 4.68
C ALA A 128 -0.40 4.20 4.34
N SER A 129 -1.61 3.94 3.89
CA SER A 129 -1.98 2.68 3.27
C SER A 129 -1.65 2.72 1.78
N GLN A 130 -0.83 1.78 1.30
CA GLN A 130 -0.58 1.63 -0.14
C GLN A 130 -1.68 0.76 -0.77
N SER A 131 -2.12 1.15 -1.97
CA SER A 131 -3.06 0.35 -2.74
C SER A 131 -2.37 -0.88 -3.34
N ILE A 132 -3.05 -2.03 -3.32
CA ILE A 132 -2.63 -3.24 -4.03
C ILE A 132 -3.06 -3.26 -5.50
N ALA A 133 -3.63 -2.18 -6.00
CA ALA A 133 -4.22 -2.09 -7.32
C ALA A 133 -3.30 -2.62 -8.45
N TYR A 134 -2.02 -2.27 -8.42
CA TYR A 134 -1.07 -2.78 -9.39
C TYR A 134 -0.90 -4.31 -9.33
N LEU A 135 -0.88 -4.88 -8.15
CA LEU A 135 -0.66 -6.31 -7.95
C LEU A 135 -1.83 -7.15 -8.48
N THR A 136 -3.05 -6.62 -8.41
CA THR A 136 -4.27 -7.30 -8.86
C THR A 136 -4.70 -6.94 -10.28
N SER A 137 -3.96 -6.06 -10.98
CA SER A 137 -4.34 -5.52 -12.29
C SER A 137 -4.50 -6.55 -13.42
N SER A 138 -3.86 -7.72 -13.32
CA SER A 138 -3.99 -8.80 -14.29
C SER A 138 -5.14 -9.77 -14.00
N SER A 139 -5.99 -9.50 -13.03
CA SER A 139 -7.12 -10.38 -12.69
C SER A 139 -8.23 -10.31 -13.74
N ASP A 140 -8.79 -11.46 -14.08
CA ASP A 140 -9.97 -11.58 -14.97
C ASP A 140 -11.30 -11.35 -14.24
N ASP A 141 -11.25 -11.21 -12.92
CA ASP A 141 -12.44 -10.91 -12.11
C ASP A 141 -12.87 -9.46 -12.35
N PRO A 142 -14.13 -9.21 -12.80
CA PRO A 142 -14.60 -7.85 -13.13
C PRO A 142 -14.52 -6.87 -11.94
N TYR A 143 -14.70 -7.35 -10.72
CA TYR A 143 -14.61 -6.54 -9.52
C TYR A 143 -13.14 -6.16 -9.23
N LEU A 144 -12.20 -7.12 -9.28
CA LEU A 144 -10.78 -6.83 -9.08
C LEU A 144 -10.21 -5.92 -10.17
N SER A 145 -10.64 -6.10 -11.40
CA SER A 145 -10.31 -5.18 -12.50
C SER A 145 -10.78 -3.76 -12.20
N ALA A 146 -12.02 -3.58 -11.76
CA ALA A 146 -12.54 -2.27 -11.36
C ALA A 146 -11.78 -1.67 -10.17
N THR A 147 -11.42 -2.46 -9.15
CA THR A 147 -10.63 -1.98 -8.00
C THR A 147 -9.24 -1.50 -8.42
N SER A 148 -8.63 -2.17 -9.39
CA SER A 148 -7.30 -1.85 -9.88
C SER A 148 -7.26 -0.56 -10.70
N TYR A 149 -8.21 -0.38 -11.59
CA TYR A 149 -8.20 0.74 -12.55
C TYR A 149 -9.16 1.86 -12.16
N THR A 150 -10.42 1.52 -11.93
CA THR A 150 -11.51 2.48 -11.81
C THR A 150 -11.60 3.11 -10.42
N PHE A 151 -11.35 2.34 -9.35
CA PHE A 151 -11.45 2.82 -7.98
C PHE A 151 -10.14 3.39 -7.43
N SER A 152 -9.01 3.11 -8.08
CA SER A 152 -7.69 3.52 -7.63
C SER A 152 -7.52 5.03 -7.42
N PRO A 153 -8.13 5.96 -8.20
CA PRO A 153 -8.02 7.40 -7.96
C PRO A 153 -8.53 7.84 -6.58
N MET A 154 -9.41 7.06 -5.96
CA MET A 154 -9.99 7.33 -4.64
C MET A 154 -9.23 6.66 -3.49
N ARG A 155 -7.98 6.23 -3.71
CA ARG A 155 -7.19 5.51 -2.70
C ARG A 155 -7.92 4.28 -2.16
N PHE A 156 -8.70 3.63 -3.01
CA PHE A 156 -9.50 2.49 -2.64
C PHE A 156 -8.61 1.33 -2.20
N SER A 157 -8.90 0.77 -1.03
CA SER A 157 -8.30 -0.47 -0.54
C SER A 157 -9.32 -1.59 -0.54
N LEU A 158 -8.96 -2.73 -1.12
CA LEU A 158 -9.83 -3.91 -1.20
C LEU A 158 -10.28 -4.33 0.21
N ARG A 159 -11.60 -4.33 0.46
CA ARG A 159 -12.21 -4.63 1.77
C ARG A 159 -11.73 -3.73 2.92
N GLY A 160 -11.10 -2.58 2.61
CA GLY A 160 -10.51 -1.70 3.62
C GLY A 160 -9.25 -2.24 4.28
N TYR A 161 -8.69 -3.35 3.80
CA TYR A 161 -7.47 -3.95 4.34
C TYR A 161 -6.22 -3.14 3.98
N ASP A 162 -5.15 -3.36 4.75
CA ASP A 162 -3.83 -2.82 4.47
C ASP A 162 -3.10 -3.64 3.40
N GLN A 163 -2.06 -3.10 2.79
CA GLN A 163 -1.21 -3.82 1.85
C GLN A 163 -0.53 -5.06 2.46
N ARG A 164 -0.25 -5.04 3.78
CA ARG A 164 0.27 -6.22 4.51
C ARG A 164 -0.67 -7.43 4.47
N ASP A 165 -1.94 -7.22 4.14
CA ASP A 165 -2.96 -8.26 4.01
C ASP A 165 -2.99 -8.89 2.61
N HIS A 166 -2.00 -8.58 1.76
CA HIS A 166 -1.79 -9.16 0.44
C HIS A 166 -0.41 -9.78 0.35
N ALA A 167 -0.34 -11.06 -0.04
CA ALA A 167 0.94 -11.75 -0.22
C ALA A 167 1.51 -11.45 -1.61
N THR A 168 2.76 -10.98 -1.68
CA THR A 168 3.43 -10.70 -2.96
C THR A 168 4.68 -11.51 -3.10
N SER A 169 4.74 -12.26 -4.20
CA SER A 169 5.90 -13.09 -4.55
C SER A 169 6.43 -12.72 -5.94
N ILE A 170 7.72 -12.93 -6.16
CA ILE A 170 8.35 -12.87 -7.48
C ILE A 170 9.05 -14.21 -7.71
N ASN A 171 8.67 -14.92 -8.79
CA ASN A 171 9.11 -16.30 -9.07
C ASN A 171 8.90 -17.26 -7.88
N GLY A 172 7.83 -17.07 -7.12
CA GLY A 172 7.49 -17.85 -5.94
C GLY A 172 8.26 -17.49 -4.66
N ILE A 173 9.13 -16.48 -4.67
CA ILE A 173 9.86 -15.99 -3.50
C ILE A 173 9.09 -14.82 -2.89
N ASP A 174 8.88 -14.83 -1.57
CA ASP A 174 8.20 -13.76 -0.86
C ASP A 174 9.00 -12.44 -0.88
N PHE A 175 8.40 -11.38 -1.38
CA PHE A 175 8.93 -10.00 -1.45
C PHE A 175 8.21 -9.03 -0.51
N THR A 176 7.44 -9.52 0.42
CA THR A 176 6.86 -8.68 1.48
C THR A 176 7.98 -8.24 2.43
N ASP A 177 8.16 -6.94 2.59
CA ASP A 177 9.14 -6.30 3.48
C ASP A 177 9.05 -6.90 4.90
N SER A 178 10.18 -7.30 5.46
CA SER A 178 10.23 -7.98 6.76
C SER A 178 9.92 -7.05 7.94
N GLU A 179 10.15 -5.78 7.81
CA GLU A 179 9.98 -4.78 8.87
C GLU A 179 8.58 -4.18 8.88
N ARG A 180 8.03 -3.86 7.69
CA ARG A 180 6.79 -3.10 7.50
C ARG A 180 5.63 -3.92 6.95
N GLY A 181 5.89 -5.15 6.50
CA GLY A 181 4.87 -6.08 6.04
C GLY A 181 4.25 -5.74 4.68
N ARG A 182 4.88 -4.93 3.83
CA ARG A 182 4.34 -4.52 2.55
C ARG A 182 5.32 -4.72 1.39
N PHE A 183 4.81 -4.78 0.17
CA PHE A 183 5.65 -4.85 -1.03
C PHE A 183 6.14 -3.45 -1.41
N ASN A 184 7.46 -3.30 -1.64
CA ASN A 184 8.04 -2.04 -2.08
C ASN A 184 7.84 -1.85 -3.59
N TYR A 185 6.71 -1.24 -3.96
CA TYR A 185 6.33 -1.01 -5.34
C TYR A 185 7.32 -0.12 -6.10
N SER A 186 7.90 0.88 -5.44
CA SER A 186 8.89 1.78 -6.07
C SER A 186 10.16 1.06 -6.54
N GLY A 187 10.47 -0.09 -5.95
CA GLY A 187 11.59 -0.94 -6.36
C GLY A 187 11.46 -1.52 -7.78
N ILE A 188 10.23 -1.68 -8.29
CA ILE A 188 10.00 -2.13 -9.67
C ILE A 188 10.07 -0.97 -10.68
N GLY A 189 9.82 0.26 -10.24
CA GLY A 189 10.10 1.49 -10.98
C GLY A 189 9.46 1.63 -12.36
N GLY A 190 8.24 1.13 -12.57
CA GLY A 190 7.53 1.24 -13.85
C GLY A 190 8.02 0.28 -14.92
N LEU A 191 8.69 -0.81 -14.55
CA LEU A 191 9.11 -1.92 -15.43
C LEU A 191 7.91 -2.79 -15.85
N ASN A 192 6.80 -2.19 -16.30
CA ASN A 192 5.52 -2.85 -16.55
C ASN A 192 5.64 -4.02 -17.54
N ASN A 193 6.42 -3.85 -18.61
CA ASN A 193 6.62 -4.93 -19.58
C ASN A 193 7.37 -6.12 -18.99
N ALA A 194 8.26 -5.89 -18.02
CA ALA A 194 8.99 -6.94 -17.33
C ALA A 194 8.17 -7.63 -16.22
N THR A 195 7.21 -6.93 -15.62
CA THR A 195 6.41 -7.41 -14.50
C THR A 195 4.95 -7.70 -14.85
N ARG A 196 4.61 -7.78 -16.13
CA ARG A 196 3.25 -7.99 -16.63
C ARG A 196 2.70 -9.40 -16.37
N ASN A 197 3.57 -10.40 -16.30
CA ASN A 197 3.17 -11.79 -16.11
C ASN A 197 2.87 -12.04 -14.63
N LYS A 198 1.61 -11.87 -14.23
CA LYS A 198 1.17 -12.01 -12.84
C LYS A 198 0.16 -13.13 -12.70
N ASP A 199 0.39 -14.00 -11.74
CA ASP A 199 -0.60 -14.97 -11.27
C ASP A 199 -1.30 -14.37 -10.07
N VAL A 200 -2.56 -13.95 -10.22
CA VAL A 200 -3.35 -13.32 -9.16
C VAL A 200 -4.36 -14.31 -8.63
N VAL A 201 -4.32 -14.53 -7.32
CA VAL A 201 -5.30 -15.34 -6.60
C VAL A 201 -6.10 -14.43 -5.68
N ASN A 202 -7.43 -14.52 -5.78
CA ASN A 202 -8.34 -13.65 -5.06
C ASN A 202 -8.71 -14.21 -3.67
N GLY A 203 -8.74 -13.32 -2.67
CA GLY A 203 -9.22 -13.62 -1.33
C GLY A 203 -8.53 -14.84 -0.71
N LEU A 204 -9.32 -15.70 -0.10
CA LEU A 204 -8.80 -16.86 0.64
C LEU A 204 -8.52 -18.09 -0.23
N ASP A 205 -8.62 -18.02 -1.55
CA ASP A 205 -8.39 -19.15 -2.44
C ASP A 205 -6.95 -19.69 -2.32
N MET A 206 -6.77 -20.92 -2.76
CA MET A 206 -5.47 -21.59 -2.74
C MET A 206 -4.53 -21.00 -3.79
N THR A 207 -3.29 -20.71 -3.42
CA THR A 207 -2.32 -20.04 -4.32
C THR A 207 -1.38 -21.01 -5.04
N GLY A 208 -1.05 -22.14 -4.43
CA GLY A 208 -0.09 -23.11 -4.97
C GLY A 208 1.39 -22.70 -4.85
N TYR A 209 1.71 -21.50 -4.42
CA TYR A 209 3.09 -21.01 -4.25
C TYR A 209 3.36 -20.36 -2.88
N SER A 210 2.33 -20.11 -2.09
CA SER A 210 2.41 -19.59 -0.73
C SER A 210 1.16 -19.99 0.05
N PHE A 211 1.12 -19.70 1.35
CA PHE A 211 -0.11 -19.85 2.13
C PHE A 211 -1.19 -18.82 1.67
N GLY A 212 -0.77 -17.69 1.09
CA GLY A 212 -1.65 -16.58 0.73
C GLY A 212 -1.96 -15.65 1.89
N SER A 213 -2.86 -14.71 1.68
CA SER A 213 -3.29 -13.72 2.68
C SER A 213 -4.77 -13.36 2.51
N LEU A 214 -5.29 -12.40 3.29
CA LEU A 214 -6.70 -12.03 3.33
C LEU A 214 -7.27 -11.50 2.00
N THR A 215 -6.51 -10.67 1.29
CA THR A 215 -6.93 -10.13 -0.01
C THR A 215 -6.52 -11.01 -1.18
N GLY A 216 -5.80 -12.10 -0.89
CA GLY A 216 -5.24 -12.99 -1.88
C GLY A 216 -3.73 -12.88 -1.99
N SER A 217 -3.22 -13.23 -3.14
CA SER A 217 -1.79 -13.18 -3.43
C SER A 217 -1.52 -12.92 -4.90
N THR A 218 -0.35 -12.35 -5.15
CA THR A 218 0.17 -12.14 -6.50
C THR A 218 1.56 -12.73 -6.60
N ASN A 219 1.80 -13.53 -7.65
CA ASN A 219 3.13 -13.96 -8.03
C ASN A 219 3.51 -13.34 -9.37
N ILE A 220 4.58 -12.57 -9.41
CA ILE A 220 5.10 -11.96 -10.64
C ILE A 220 6.11 -12.93 -11.24
N ASN A 221 5.85 -13.40 -12.46
CA ASN A 221 6.72 -14.32 -13.18
C ASN A 221 7.71 -13.54 -14.04
N THR A 222 9.00 -13.66 -13.74
CA THR A 222 10.10 -12.95 -14.42
C THR A 222 11.09 -13.90 -15.11
N TYR A 223 10.70 -15.15 -15.36
CA TYR A 223 11.50 -16.09 -16.12
C TYR A 223 11.67 -15.64 -17.57
N ALA A 224 12.89 -15.71 -18.09
CA ALA A 224 13.17 -15.22 -19.45
C ALA A 224 12.39 -15.99 -20.54
N ALA A 225 12.06 -17.25 -20.31
CA ALA A 225 11.24 -18.07 -21.20
C ALA A 225 9.76 -17.66 -21.28
N GLU A 226 9.27 -16.86 -20.31
CA GLU A 226 7.89 -16.38 -20.27
C GLU A 226 7.63 -15.16 -21.18
N TYR A 227 8.66 -14.67 -21.86
CA TYR A 227 8.55 -13.55 -22.76
C TYR A 227 8.59 -14.00 -24.22
N ALA A 228 7.62 -13.55 -25.00
CA ALA A 228 7.60 -13.80 -26.44
C ALA A 228 8.83 -13.18 -27.13
N ALA A 229 9.37 -13.90 -28.11
CA ALA A 229 10.49 -13.40 -28.93
C ALA A 229 10.08 -12.12 -29.66
N GLY A 230 10.94 -11.12 -29.63
CA GLY A 230 10.72 -9.86 -30.35
C GLY A 230 11.09 -8.64 -29.51
N ALA A 231 10.84 -7.46 -30.08
CA ALA A 231 11.08 -6.19 -29.42
C ALA A 231 9.77 -5.44 -29.23
N HIS A 232 9.69 -4.73 -28.12
CA HIS A 232 8.61 -3.81 -27.78
C HIS A 232 9.19 -2.45 -27.39
N VAL A 233 8.75 -1.38 -28.08
CA VAL A 233 9.16 -0.01 -27.79
C VAL A 233 7.92 0.83 -27.60
N GLY A 234 7.87 1.59 -26.51
CA GLY A 234 6.73 2.44 -26.17
C GLY A 234 7.12 3.85 -25.77
N LEU A 235 6.29 4.81 -26.10
CA LEU A 235 6.38 6.20 -25.67
C LEU A 235 5.03 6.60 -25.09
N SER A 236 5.05 7.25 -23.91
CA SER A 236 3.82 7.73 -23.26
C SER A 236 3.98 9.17 -22.83
N TYR A 237 2.86 9.89 -22.88
CA TYR A 237 2.72 11.24 -22.38
C TYR A 237 1.54 11.32 -21.41
N THR A 238 1.73 12.04 -20.31
CA THR A 238 0.68 12.27 -19.31
C THR A 238 0.87 13.63 -18.62
N ASN A 239 -0.16 14.13 -17.97
CA ASN A 239 -0.12 15.36 -17.15
C ASN A 239 -0.32 15.03 -15.65
N ARG A 240 0.24 13.91 -15.20
CA ARG A 240 0.16 13.40 -13.81
C ARG A 240 1.48 13.59 -13.05
N SER A 241 1.93 12.61 -12.29
CA SER A 241 3.17 12.67 -11.50
C SER A 241 4.42 12.83 -12.38
N TYR A 242 4.47 12.14 -13.51
CA TYR A 242 5.47 12.37 -14.55
C TYR A 242 4.82 12.79 -15.87
N MET A 243 5.61 13.28 -16.81
CA MET A 243 5.14 13.82 -18.07
C MET A 243 5.45 12.88 -19.24
N LEU A 244 6.64 12.35 -19.28
CA LEU A 244 7.11 11.48 -20.37
C LEU A 244 7.60 10.14 -19.85
N ARG A 245 7.27 9.05 -20.57
CA ARG A 245 7.84 7.72 -20.37
C ARG A 245 8.29 7.13 -21.70
N GLY A 246 9.54 6.66 -21.74
CA GLY A 246 10.06 5.84 -22.79
C GLY A 246 10.39 4.46 -22.27
N GLN A 247 10.03 3.40 -23.02
CA GLN A 247 10.33 2.02 -22.63
C GLN A 247 10.76 1.20 -23.82
N ALA A 248 11.67 0.25 -23.61
CA ALA A 248 12.11 -0.69 -24.61
C ALA A 248 12.35 -2.06 -23.97
N THR A 249 11.83 -3.11 -24.55
CA THR A 249 12.00 -4.49 -24.11
C THR A 249 12.37 -5.36 -25.30
N TYR A 250 13.33 -6.26 -25.10
CA TYR A 250 13.72 -7.27 -26.09
C TYR A 250 13.80 -8.63 -25.42
N ALA A 251 13.21 -9.63 -26.06
CA ALA A 251 13.29 -11.02 -25.63
C ALA A 251 13.69 -11.92 -26.79
N THR A 252 14.53 -12.91 -26.52
CA THR A 252 14.94 -13.90 -27.54
C THR A 252 13.89 -15.00 -27.72
N GLY A 253 12.99 -15.17 -26.73
CA GLY A 253 12.25 -16.39 -26.55
C GLY A 253 13.20 -17.57 -26.22
N ILE A 254 12.69 -18.77 -26.22
CA ILE A 254 13.49 -20.00 -26.03
C ILE A 254 14.22 -20.31 -27.33
N MET A 255 15.56 -20.32 -27.30
CA MET A 255 16.41 -20.67 -28.41
C MET A 255 16.63 -22.19 -28.52
N ASP A 256 17.03 -22.70 -29.68
CA ASP A 256 17.25 -24.16 -29.92
C ASP A 256 18.23 -24.81 -28.93
N ASN A 257 19.15 -24.04 -28.39
CA ASN A 257 20.08 -24.48 -27.38
C ASN A 257 19.54 -24.43 -25.94
N GLY A 258 18.25 -24.10 -25.75
CA GLY A 258 17.58 -24.02 -24.46
C GLY A 258 17.89 -22.76 -23.62
N TRP A 259 18.55 -21.75 -24.16
CA TRP A 259 18.70 -20.44 -23.54
C TRP A 259 17.53 -19.52 -23.87
N ALA A 260 17.17 -18.67 -22.93
CA ALA A 260 16.29 -17.53 -23.15
C ALA A 260 16.87 -16.30 -22.45
N PHE A 261 16.76 -15.12 -23.08
CA PHE A 261 17.21 -13.85 -22.53
C PHE A 261 16.12 -12.79 -22.73
N THR A 262 15.93 -11.96 -21.72
CA THR A 262 15.02 -10.81 -21.77
C THR A 262 15.67 -9.61 -21.11
N GLY A 263 15.58 -8.45 -21.76
CA GLY A 263 16.04 -7.18 -21.21
C GLY A 263 14.99 -6.10 -21.40
N SER A 264 14.82 -5.22 -20.41
CA SER A 264 13.89 -4.09 -20.49
C SER A 264 14.52 -2.85 -19.86
N LEU A 265 14.28 -1.71 -20.48
CA LEU A 265 14.68 -0.39 -20.01
C LEU A 265 13.46 0.51 -19.98
N VAL A 266 13.35 1.35 -18.96
CA VAL A 266 12.31 2.38 -18.86
C VAL A 266 12.91 3.68 -18.34
N TYR A 267 12.48 4.80 -18.89
CA TYR A 267 12.81 6.13 -18.37
C TYR A 267 11.54 6.95 -18.22
N ARG A 268 11.35 7.55 -17.03
CA ARG A 268 10.22 8.42 -16.73
C ARG A 268 10.73 9.77 -16.24
N TRP A 269 10.13 10.83 -16.75
CA TRP A 269 10.63 12.17 -16.49
C TRP A 269 9.50 13.21 -16.42
N ALA A 270 9.63 14.16 -15.49
CA ALA A 270 8.92 15.41 -15.45
C ALA A 270 9.75 16.49 -14.74
N ASP A 271 9.88 17.65 -15.35
CA ASP A 271 10.40 18.86 -14.69
C ASP A 271 9.34 19.45 -13.75
N LYS A 272 8.07 19.33 -14.12
CA LYS A 272 6.91 19.72 -13.32
C LYS A 272 5.87 18.61 -13.35
N GLY A 273 5.57 18.04 -12.18
CA GLY A 273 4.41 17.20 -11.99
C GLY A 273 3.11 17.99 -11.87
N ARG A 274 2.00 17.30 -11.61
CA ARG A 274 0.68 17.92 -11.47
C ARG A 274 0.60 18.89 -10.29
N ASN A 275 1.14 18.51 -9.15
CA ASN A 275 1.23 19.38 -7.99
C ASN A 275 2.41 20.35 -8.14
N GLU A 276 2.24 21.58 -7.66
CA GLU A 276 3.25 22.63 -7.77
C GLU A 276 4.58 22.21 -7.13
N GLY A 277 5.69 22.52 -7.78
CA GLY A 277 7.03 22.26 -7.28
C GLY A 277 7.46 20.79 -7.19
N THR A 278 6.65 19.87 -7.73
CA THR A 278 7.06 18.45 -7.83
C THR A 278 7.83 18.20 -9.12
N SER A 279 8.73 17.23 -9.08
CA SER A 279 9.53 16.74 -10.20
C SER A 279 9.62 15.22 -10.17
N TYR A 280 9.99 14.61 -11.27
CA TYR A 280 10.13 13.16 -11.35
C TYR A 280 11.25 12.77 -12.30
N ASN A 281 12.16 11.92 -11.85
CA ASN A 281 13.24 11.36 -12.64
C ASN A 281 13.47 9.91 -12.22
N SER A 282 13.28 8.95 -13.14
CA SER A 282 13.46 7.53 -12.84
C SER A 282 13.96 6.77 -14.05
N PHE A 283 14.96 5.95 -13.84
CA PHE A 283 15.50 5.02 -14.85
C PHE A 283 15.40 3.59 -14.32
N GLY A 284 14.63 2.74 -14.98
CA GLY A 284 14.50 1.34 -14.64
C GLY A 284 15.23 0.45 -15.64
N TYR A 285 15.86 -0.60 -15.15
CA TYR A 285 16.45 -1.67 -15.95
C TYR A 285 16.04 -3.04 -15.40
N PHE A 286 15.90 -3.98 -16.32
CA PHE A 286 15.57 -5.37 -16.04
C PHE A 286 16.38 -6.26 -16.98
N PHE A 287 16.88 -7.36 -16.44
CA PHE A 287 17.53 -8.41 -17.21
C PHE A 287 17.19 -9.78 -16.64
N ALA A 288 16.79 -10.71 -17.49
CA ALA A 288 16.57 -12.11 -17.14
C ALA A 288 17.30 -13.03 -18.11
N ALA A 289 17.91 -14.08 -17.60
CA ALA A 289 18.54 -15.14 -18.36
C ALA A 289 18.07 -16.49 -17.80
N GLN A 290 17.70 -17.41 -18.67
CA GLN A 290 17.24 -18.74 -18.29
C GLN A 290 17.88 -19.81 -19.18
N LYS A 291 18.29 -20.91 -18.57
CA LYS A 291 18.78 -22.11 -19.26
C LYS A 291 17.91 -23.29 -18.90
N ILE A 292 17.29 -23.89 -19.90
CA ILE A 292 16.50 -25.13 -19.80
C ILE A 292 17.37 -26.27 -20.37
N PHE A 293 17.50 -27.35 -19.61
CA PHE A 293 18.31 -28.52 -19.98
C PHE A 293 17.72 -29.82 -19.37
N GLY A 294 17.09 -30.64 -20.23
CA GLY A 294 16.34 -31.82 -19.78
C GLY A 294 15.22 -31.41 -18.79
N ASP A 295 15.18 -32.09 -17.66
CA ASP A 295 14.19 -31.82 -16.60
C ASP A 295 14.58 -30.70 -15.62
N HIS A 296 15.57 -29.90 -15.97
CA HIS A 296 16.11 -28.84 -15.12
C HIS A 296 16.05 -27.47 -15.80
N SER A 297 15.85 -26.43 -15.02
CA SER A 297 15.96 -25.05 -15.44
C SER A 297 16.70 -24.22 -14.38
N ILE A 298 17.56 -23.33 -14.83
CA ILE A 298 18.20 -22.32 -13.96
C ILE A 298 17.88 -20.96 -14.57
N ALA A 299 17.39 -20.05 -13.72
CA ALA A 299 17.07 -18.68 -14.11
C ALA A 299 17.77 -17.69 -13.19
N ILE A 300 18.25 -16.59 -13.76
CA ILE A 300 18.79 -15.45 -13.04
C ILE A 300 18.03 -14.23 -13.52
N THR A 301 17.46 -13.46 -12.60
CA THR A 301 16.76 -12.22 -12.88
C THR A 301 17.34 -11.10 -12.02
N THR A 302 17.54 -9.92 -12.62
CA THR A 302 17.99 -8.74 -11.90
C THR A 302 17.28 -7.49 -12.42
N TRP A 303 16.99 -6.57 -11.52
CA TRP A 303 16.45 -5.26 -11.87
C TRP A 303 16.83 -4.20 -10.85
N GLY A 304 16.57 -2.96 -11.20
CA GLY A 304 16.66 -1.81 -10.32
C GLY A 304 16.06 -0.59 -11.00
N ALA A 305 15.59 0.35 -10.18
CA ALA A 305 14.92 1.55 -10.66
C ALA A 305 15.29 2.76 -9.79
N PRO A 306 16.52 3.31 -9.93
CA PRO A 306 16.85 4.56 -9.28
C PRO A 306 15.82 5.64 -9.63
N THR A 307 15.21 6.20 -8.60
CA THR A 307 14.15 7.20 -8.72
C THR A 307 14.44 8.37 -7.80
N GLU A 308 14.28 9.57 -8.34
CA GLU A 308 14.29 10.83 -7.59
C GLU A 308 13.01 11.59 -7.90
N ARG A 309 12.30 12.06 -6.86
CA ARG A 309 11.07 12.82 -7.05
C ARG A 309 10.83 13.84 -5.95
N GLY A 310 10.28 14.99 -6.33
CA GLY A 310 9.76 15.98 -5.39
C GLY A 310 8.39 15.58 -4.88
N GLN A 311 8.18 15.73 -3.56
CA GLN A 311 6.90 15.42 -2.91
C GLN A 311 5.99 16.64 -2.81
N SER A 312 4.70 16.36 -2.56
CA SER A 312 3.68 17.33 -2.19
C SER A 312 3.02 16.94 -0.86
N SER A 313 2.56 17.93 -0.10
CA SER A 313 1.85 17.75 1.16
C SER A 313 0.33 17.79 0.98
N ALA A 314 -0.39 17.18 1.93
CA ALA A 314 -1.76 17.56 2.21
C ALA A 314 -1.78 18.97 2.87
N SER A 315 -2.81 19.75 2.60
CA SER A 315 -2.99 21.08 3.20
C SER A 315 -4.37 21.22 3.84
N THR A 316 -4.55 22.27 4.63
CA THR A 316 -5.83 22.60 5.23
C THR A 316 -6.77 23.21 4.19
N GLN A 317 -8.07 23.21 4.48
CA GLN A 317 -9.06 23.79 3.60
C GLN A 317 -8.80 25.28 3.34
N GLU A 318 -8.39 26.04 4.35
CA GLU A 318 -8.03 27.47 4.21
C GLU A 318 -6.98 27.69 3.11
N VAL A 319 -5.95 26.87 3.08
CA VAL A 319 -4.88 26.96 2.09
C VAL A 319 -5.40 26.63 0.69
N TYR A 320 -6.23 25.59 0.56
CA TYR A 320 -6.83 25.22 -0.72
C TYR A 320 -7.82 26.28 -1.24
N ASP A 321 -8.55 26.95 -0.35
CA ASP A 321 -9.44 28.05 -0.72
C ASP A 321 -8.69 29.25 -1.32
N TYR A 322 -7.46 29.49 -0.87
CA TYR A 322 -6.61 30.56 -1.41
C TYR A 322 -5.82 30.14 -2.66
N ARG A 323 -5.34 28.91 -2.70
CA ARG A 323 -4.34 28.45 -3.69
C ARG A 323 -4.79 27.35 -4.64
N GLY A 324 -5.93 26.72 -4.35
CA GLY A 324 -6.43 25.57 -5.11
C GLY A 324 -5.77 24.24 -4.73
N ILE A 325 -6.35 23.14 -5.22
CA ILE A 325 -6.03 21.77 -4.81
C ILE A 325 -4.65 21.23 -5.22
N TYR A 326 -3.93 21.95 -6.08
CA TYR A 326 -2.57 21.58 -6.53
C TYR A 326 -1.47 22.28 -5.75
N TYR A 327 -1.83 23.09 -4.76
CA TYR A 327 -0.87 23.76 -3.89
C TYR A 327 0.03 22.74 -3.17
N ASN A 328 1.30 23.12 -3.01
CA ASN A 328 2.31 22.36 -2.29
C ASN A 328 3.18 23.31 -1.48
N SER A 329 3.32 23.05 -0.18
CA SER A 329 4.11 23.87 0.74
C SER A 329 5.60 23.51 0.77
N TYR A 330 6.01 22.48 0.07
CA TYR A 330 7.39 21.94 0.19
C TYR A 330 8.41 22.57 -0.73
N TRP A 331 8.04 23.50 -1.56
CA TRP A 331 8.93 24.11 -2.54
C TRP A 331 8.98 25.65 -2.47
N GLY A 332 9.95 26.22 -3.12
CA GLY A 332 10.10 27.66 -3.34
C GLY A 332 11.14 27.94 -4.43
N TYR A 333 11.35 29.23 -4.72
CA TYR A 333 12.39 29.63 -5.68
C TYR A 333 13.73 29.87 -5.00
N GLN A 334 14.79 29.27 -5.56
CA GLN A 334 16.18 29.57 -5.25
C GLN A 334 16.86 30.00 -6.54
N ASP A 335 17.35 31.23 -6.59
CA ASP A 335 18.02 31.82 -7.78
C ASP A 335 17.17 31.67 -9.06
N GLY A 336 15.83 31.84 -8.93
CA GLY A 336 14.86 31.71 -10.01
C GLY A 336 14.54 30.28 -10.43
N LYS A 337 15.12 29.26 -9.79
CA LYS A 337 14.82 27.85 -10.04
C LYS A 337 13.93 27.27 -8.95
N VAL A 338 13.05 26.35 -9.36
CA VAL A 338 12.24 25.59 -8.41
C VAL A 338 13.14 24.68 -7.59
N ARG A 339 13.03 24.76 -6.26
CA ARG A 339 13.67 23.86 -5.31
C ARG A 339 12.65 23.30 -4.35
N ASN A 340 12.53 21.99 -4.28
CA ASN A 340 11.68 21.29 -3.33
C ASN A 340 12.51 20.84 -2.12
N SER A 341 11.98 21.03 -0.90
CA SER A 341 12.64 20.62 0.34
C SER A 341 12.45 19.14 0.66
N ARG A 342 11.49 18.49 0.00
CA ARG A 342 11.12 17.09 0.20
C ARG A 342 11.43 16.29 -1.07
N ILE A 343 12.67 15.84 -1.20
CA ILE A 343 13.12 15.00 -2.31
C ILE A 343 13.26 13.56 -1.82
N VAL A 344 12.48 12.67 -2.41
CA VAL A 344 12.65 11.22 -2.22
C VAL A 344 13.66 10.69 -3.20
N GLN A 345 14.56 9.89 -2.71
CA GLN A 345 15.48 9.08 -3.50
C GLN A 345 15.29 7.62 -3.10
N SER A 346 15.03 6.76 -4.08
CA SER A 346 14.89 5.32 -3.87
C SER A 346 15.66 4.53 -4.92
N TYR A 347 16.26 3.42 -4.51
CA TYR A 347 16.93 2.48 -5.39
C TYR A 347 17.00 1.11 -4.75
N ASP A 348 16.38 0.10 -5.36
CA ASP A 348 16.26 -1.26 -4.85
C ASP A 348 16.84 -2.29 -5.85
N PRO A 349 18.17 -2.34 -6.03
CA PRO A 349 18.79 -3.35 -6.88
C PRO A 349 18.52 -4.75 -6.32
N THR A 350 17.93 -5.59 -7.15
CA THR A 350 17.48 -6.92 -6.79
C THR A 350 18.09 -7.96 -7.70
N VAL A 351 18.45 -9.10 -7.13
CA VAL A 351 18.90 -10.31 -7.86
C VAL A 351 18.14 -11.51 -7.35
N ILE A 352 17.60 -12.31 -8.27
CA ILE A 352 16.94 -13.58 -7.98
C ILE A 352 17.65 -14.67 -8.77
N VAL A 353 17.85 -15.83 -8.11
CA VAL A 353 18.28 -17.08 -8.74
C VAL A 353 17.23 -18.14 -8.46
N ASN A 354 16.71 -18.77 -9.49
CA ASN A 354 15.77 -19.89 -9.40
C ASN A 354 16.40 -21.14 -10.01
N TYR A 355 16.11 -22.25 -9.38
CA TYR A 355 16.36 -23.60 -9.90
C TYR A 355 15.07 -24.39 -9.87
N ASP A 356 14.62 -24.86 -11.02
CA ASP A 356 13.43 -25.69 -11.17
C ASP A 356 13.84 -27.07 -11.61
N TRP A 357 13.33 -28.09 -10.91
CA TRP A 357 13.56 -29.48 -11.21
C TRP A 357 12.24 -30.23 -11.37
N LYS A 358 11.97 -30.67 -12.58
CA LYS A 358 10.90 -31.61 -12.88
C LYS A 358 11.35 -33.00 -12.48
N ILE A 359 10.96 -33.46 -11.28
CA ILE A 359 11.36 -34.78 -10.75
C ILE A 359 10.75 -35.89 -11.58
N ASN A 360 9.51 -35.71 -12.00
CA ASN A 360 8.76 -36.56 -12.93
C ASN A 360 7.52 -35.75 -13.43
N ASP A 361 6.68 -36.38 -14.27
CA ASP A 361 5.50 -35.73 -14.86
C ASP A 361 4.45 -35.27 -13.84
N ARG A 362 4.55 -35.66 -12.57
CA ARG A 362 3.62 -35.31 -11.50
C ARG A 362 4.26 -34.51 -10.36
N SER A 363 5.57 -34.36 -10.37
CA SER A 363 6.29 -33.74 -9.25
C SER A 363 7.30 -32.71 -9.74
N ASN A 364 7.26 -31.54 -9.13
CA ASN A 364 8.17 -30.45 -9.40
C ASN A 364 8.72 -29.87 -8.08
N LEU A 365 9.99 -29.49 -8.08
CA LEU A 365 10.66 -28.78 -7.00
C LEU A 365 11.24 -27.48 -7.54
N LYS A 366 10.84 -26.34 -6.96
CA LYS A 366 11.40 -25.04 -7.24
C LYS A 366 12.19 -24.56 -6.03
N ILE A 367 13.41 -24.12 -6.24
CA ILE A 367 14.27 -23.53 -5.21
C ILE A 367 14.61 -22.13 -5.67
N GLY A 368 14.43 -21.16 -4.79
CA GLY A 368 14.69 -19.76 -5.07
C GLY A 368 15.57 -19.10 -4.03
N ALA A 369 16.42 -18.20 -4.47
CA ALA A 369 17.22 -17.31 -3.62
C ALA A 369 17.10 -15.89 -4.15
N ALA A 370 16.84 -14.93 -3.26
CA ALA A 370 16.77 -13.52 -3.59
C ALA A 370 17.63 -12.70 -2.64
N TYR A 371 18.24 -11.66 -3.18
CA TYR A 371 18.91 -10.61 -2.42
C TYR A 371 18.56 -9.25 -2.99
N HIS A 372 18.20 -8.32 -2.10
CA HIS A 372 18.04 -6.92 -2.48
C HIS A 372 18.53 -5.97 -1.39
N TYR A 373 18.85 -4.75 -1.81
CA TYR A 373 19.27 -3.68 -0.93
C TYR A 373 18.55 -2.39 -1.30
N ASN A 374 17.39 -2.20 -0.69
CA ASN A 374 16.60 -1.00 -0.87
C ASN A 374 17.26 0.17 -0.14
N LYS A 375 17.74 1.15 -0.90
CA LYS A 375 18.13 2.46 -0.40
C LYS A 375 16.96 3.40 -0.55
N TYR A 376 16.45 3.89 0.56
CA TYR A 376 15.33 4.81 0.58
C TYR A 376 15.64 6.00 1.47
N SER A 377 15.52 7.20 0.93
CA SER A 377 15.72 8.42 1.70
C SER A 377 14.81 9.55 1.26
N ASN A 378 14.50 10.44 2.20
CA ASN A 378 13.77 11.68 1.94
C ASN A 378 14.43 12.86 2.63
N SER A 379 14.50 14.00 1.94
CA SER A 379 14.99 15.24 2.54
C SER A 379 13.90 15.96 3.33
N ALA A 380 14.28 16.80 4.27
CA ALA A 380 13.37 17.63 5.06
C ALA A 380 14.10 18.88 5.56
N LEU A 381 13.35 19.97 5.75
CA LEU A 381 13.86 21.14 6.46
C LEU A 381 13.93 20.85 7.96
N ALA A 382 15.08 21.09 8.56
CA ALA A 382 15.26 21.13 10.00
C ALA A 382 15.72 22.54 10.41
N PHE A 383 15.31 22.96 11.60
CA PHE A 383 15.63 24.32 12.07
C PHE A 383 15.94 24.31 13.57
N TYR A 384 16.84 25.17 13.97
CA TYR A 384 17.33 25.29 15.32
C TYR A 384 17.28 26.75 15.76
N ASN A 385 16.61 26.99 16.90
CA ASN A 385 16.43 28.32 17.48
C ASN A 385 15.97 29.37 16.45
N ALA A 386 15.04 28.98 15.58
CA ALA A 386 14.51 29.76 14.47
C ALA A 386 13.05 29.42 14.23
N PRO A 387 12.25 30.30 13.60
CA PRO A 387 10.87 30.05 13.22
C PRO A 387 10.74 28.87 12.24
N ASP A 388 9.61 28.18 12.29
CA ASP A 388 9.27 27.16 11.29
C ASP A 388 9.17 27.81 9.89
N PRO A 389 9.98 27.35 8.92
CA PRO A 389 10.05 27.98 7.59
C PRO A 389 8.95 27.55 6.64
N ARG A 390 8.06 26.61 7.04
CA ARG A 390 7.00 26.11 6.18
C ARG A 390 5.91 27.16 6.01
N PRO A 391 5.51 27.49 4.77
CA PRO A 391 4.50 28.53 4.54
C PRO A 391 3.14 28.16 5.12
N ASP A 392 2.73 26.86 5.09
CA ASP A 392 1.47 26.36 5.64
C ASP A 392 1.54 25.96 7.13
N TYR A 393 2.61 26.34 7.83
CA TYR A 393 2.64 26.25 9.27
C TYR A 393 1.60 27.17 9.90
N TYR A 394 0.84 26.69 10.87
CA TYR A 394 -0.35 27.39 11.36
C TYR A 394 -0.13 28.85 11.76
N ARG A 395 1.06 29.20 12.28
CA ARG A 395 1.41 30.60 12.66
C ARG A 395 1.61 31.52 11.46
N ASN A 396 1.85 30.97 10.28
CA ASN A 396 2.05 31.71 9.03
C ASN A 396 0.74 31.90 8.25
N LEU A 397 -0.37 31.29 8.74
CA LEU A 397 -1.67 31.41 8.11
C LEU A 397 -2.48 32.59 8.63
N PRO A 398 -3.34 33.22 7.82
CA PRO A 398 -4.20 34.31 8.23
C PRO A 398 -5.06 33.98 9.46
N SER A 399 -5.66 32.79 9.51
CA SER A 399 -6.51 32.31 10.59
C SER A 399 -5.84 32.35 11.98
N PHE A 400 -4.50 32.29 12.02
CA PHE A 400 -3.76 32.37 13.27
C PHE A 400 -4.03 33.66 14.04
N GLN A 401 -4.35 34.75 13.38
CA GLN A 401 -4.64 36.05 14.02
C GLN A 401 -5.88 35.98 14.92
N TYR A 402 -6.83 35.08 14.60
CA TYR A 402 -8.00 34.80 15.42
C TYR A 402 -7.73 33.72 16.47
N THR A 403 -7.13 32.63 16.08
CA THR A 403 -6.92 31.47 16.96
C THR A 403 -5.93 31.73 18.09
N ASN A 404 -5.04 32.72 17.94
CA ASN A 404 -4.03 33.06 18.95
C ASN A 404 -4.59 33.87 20.12
N LEU A 405 -5.64 34.63 19.91
CA LEU A 405 -6.20 35.55 20.89
C LEU A 405 -7.50 35.07 21.53
N ASN A 406 -8.33 34.36 20.76
CA ASN A 406 -9.65 33.92 21.22
C ASN A 406 -9.61 32.47 21.72
N VAL A 407 -9.82 32.28 23.00
CA VAL A 407 -9.84 30.97 23.65
C VAL A 407 -11.10 30.19 23.29
N ASN A 408 -12.25 30.87 23.19
CA ASN A 408 -13.55 30.25 22.94
C ASN A 408 -14.12 30.59 21.55
N GLY A 409 -13.37 31.29 20.73
CA GLY A 409 -13.73 31.63 19.36
C GLY A 409 -13.82 33.11 19.10
N PRO A 410 -14.04 33.52 17.81
CA PRO A 410 -14.03 34.93 17.40
C PRO A 410 -15.18 35.75 17.99
N GLU A 411 -16.21 35.11 18.53
CA GLU A 411 -17.38 35.76 19.12
C GLU A 411 -17.35 35.82 20.66
N ASP A 412 -16.24 35.41 21.28
CA ASP A 412 -16.09 35.46 22.73
C ASP A 412 -15.89 36.90 23.23
N THR A 413 -17.01 37.59 23.44
CA THR A 413 -17.03 38.99 23.93
C THR A 413 -16.55 39.13 25.36
N ASP A 414 -16.51 38.05 26.13
CA ASP A 414 -16.01 38.07 27.51
C ASP A 414 -14.48 37.93 27.55
N ASN A 415 -13.83 37.62 26.44
CA ASN A 415 -12.39 37.61 26.33
C ASN A 415 -11.84 39.04 26.35
N PRO A 416 -10.99 39.42 27.33
CA PRO A 416 -10.44 40.76 27.39
C PRO A 416 -9.61 41.15 26.16
N PHE A 417 -9.18 40.17 25.34
CA PHE A 417 -8.45 40.40 24.09
C PHE A 417 -9.33 40.28 22.84
N TYR A 418 -10.66 40.20 22.99
CA TYR A 418 -11.58 40.04 21.86
C TYR A 418 -11.41 41.12 20.78
N ASN A 419 -11.14 42.36 21.20
CA ASN A 419 -10.94 43.50 20.28
C ASN A 419 -9.50 43.65 19.80
N ASP A 420 -8.58 42.81 20.28
CA ASP A 420 -7.15 42.92 19.94
C ASP A 420 -6.76 42.06 18.71
N VAL A 421 -7.75 41.50 18.01
CA VAL A 421 -7.49 40.81 16.74
C VAL A 421 -6.94 41.84 15.75
N ASN A 422 -5.72 41.58 15.27
CA ASN A 422 -5.11 42.42 14.28
C ASN A 422 -5.72 42.20 12.89
N THR A 423 -6.89 42.83 12.68
CA THR A 423 -7.64 42.71 11.41
C THR A 423 -6.84 43.16 10.20
N ASP A 424 -5.98 44.18 10.38
CA ASP A 424 -5.14 44.69 9.29
C ASP A 424 -4.07 43.64 8.92
N LEU A 425 -3.46 42.99 9.89
CA LEU A 425 -2.50 41.92 9.65
C LEU A 425 -3.17 40.68 9.04
N TYR A 426 -4.37 40.32 9.54
CA TYR A 426 -5.15 39.24 8.94
C TYR A 426 -5.43 39.52 7.46
N ASN A 427 -5.95 40.70 7.15
CA ASN A 427 -6.29 41.09 5.78
C ASN A 427 -5.03 41.21 4.90
N SER A 428 -3.93 41.68 5.44
CA SER A 428 -2.65 41.75 4.72
C SER A 428 -2.15 40.35 4.37
N LEU A 429 -2.07 39.46 5.34
CA LEU A 429 -1.65 38.06 5.11
C LEU A 429 -2.58 37.34 4.13
N ARG A 430 -3.89 37.51 4.29
CA ARG A 430 -4.88 36.93 3.37
C ARG A 430 -4.69 37.42 1.93
N ASN A 431 -4.42 38.71 1.74
CA ASN A 431 -4.14 39.27 0.42
C ASN A 431 -2.84 38.70 -0.19
N GLU A 432 -1.77 38.50 0.61
CA GLU A 432 -0.55 37.86 0.17
C GLU A 432 -0.82 36.43 -0.32
N TRP A 433 -1.62 35.66 0.42
CA TRP A 433 -2.02 34.30 0.03
C TRP A 433 -2.85 34.29 -1.26
N ILE A 434 -3.87 35.13 -1.38
CA ILE A 434 -4.73 35.22 -2.58
C ILE A 434 -3.93 35.67 -3.81
N ASN A 435 -3.05 36.66 -3.65
CA ASN A 435 -2.23 37.20 -4.74
C ASN A 435 -1.01 36.33 -5.08
N ASN A 436 -0.81 35.22 -4.39
CA ASN A 436 0.33 34.34 -4.58
C ASN A 436 1.68 35.05 -4.46
N ASN A 437 1.87 35.79 -3.39
CA ASN A 437 3.21 36.25 -3.08
C ASN A 437 4.08 35.07 -2.68
N THR A 438 4.98 34.68 -3.56
CA THR A 438 5.80 33.46 -3.40
C THR A 438 6.76 33.52 -2.19
N ASP A 439 7.09 34.70 -1.70
CA ASP A 439 7.89 34.84 -0.49
C ASP A 439 7.11 34.49 0.79
N VAL A 440 5.78 34.45 0.71
CA VAL A 440 4.87 34.12 1.81
C VAL A 440 4.24 32.73 1.61
N THR A 441 3.85 32.43 0.37
CA THR A 441 3.10 31.19 0.05
C THR A 441 4.00 30.01 -0.25
N GLN A 442 5.30 30.23 -0.42
CA GLN A 442 6.31 29.20 -0.72
C GLN A 442 7.50 29.33 0.23
N ILE A 443 8.39 28.34 0.22
CA ILE A 443 9.62 28.39 1.01
C ILE A 443 10.50 29.52 0.51
N ASN A 444 10.80 30.49 1.36
CA ASN A 444 11.72 31.60 1.06
C ASN A 444 13.17 31.16 1.31
N TRP A 445 13.77 30.45 0.33
CA TRP A 445 15.13 29.94 0.43
C TRP A 445 16.16 31.06 0.70
N ALA A 446 15.99 32.22 0.09
CA ALA A 446 16.89 33.36 0.30
C ALA A 446 16.94 33.80 1.77
N ALA A 447 15.76 33.84 2.43
CA ALA A 447 15.68 34.16 3.85
C ALA A 447 16.38 33.12 4.74
N LEU A 448 16.29 31.81 4.39
CA LEU A 448 16.95 30.74 5.14
C LEU A 448 18.49 30.87 5.04
N TYR A 449 19.01 31.11 3.85
CA TYR A 449 20.43 31.36 3.63
C TYR A 449 20.91 32.61 4.35
N GLN A 450 20.16 33.70 4.26
CA GLN A 450 20.49 34.95 4.93
C GLN A 450 20.56 34.78 6.46
N ALA A 451 19.63 34.05 7.05
CA ALA A 451 19.64 33.76 8.48
C ALA A 451 20.92 33.02 8.89
N ASN A 452 21.34 32.04 8.13
CA ASN A 452 22.58 31.30 8.40
C ASN A 452 23.80 32.16 8.20
N TYR A 453 23.88 33.02 7.17
CA TYR A 453 25.00 33.91 6.96
C TYR A 453 25.16 34.97 8.10
N LEU A 454 24.05 35.51 8.58
CA LEU A 454 24.06 36.43 9.70
C LEU A 454 24.50 35.73 11.00
N ASN A 455 24.03 34.48 11.21
CA ASN A 455 24.45 33.66 12.34
C ASN A 455 25.95 33.34 12.30
N ASN A 456 26.50 32.95 11.14
CA ASN A 456 27.95 32.70 10.96
C ASN A 456 28.80 33.99 11.18
N ALA A 457 28.25 35.14 10.78
CA ALA A 457 28.96 36.41 10.98
C ALA A 457 28.98 36.82 12.46
N ALA A 458 27.96 36.46 13.23
CA ALA A 458 27.91 36.70 14.67
C ALA A 458 28.79 35.72 15.45
N ASP A 459 28.68 34.42 15.14
CA ASP A 459 29.51 33.34 15.73
C ASP A 459 29.78 32.23 14.68
N PRO A 460 31.02 32.18 14.13
CA PRO A 460 31.40 31.14 13.16
C PRO A 460 31.32 29.70 13.69
N SER A 461 31.26 29.51 14.99
CA SER A 461 31.16 28.20 15.64
C SER A 461 29.73 27.80 16.02
N ALA A 462 28.77 28.69 15.83
CA ALA A 462 27.35 28.38 16.12
C ALA A 462 26.77 27.32 15.21
N SER A 463 25.76 26.63 15.70
CA SER A 463 24.91 25.74 14.87
C SER A 463 24.15 26.56 13.85
N ALA A 464 24.02 26.09 12.62
CA ALA A 464 23.19 26.73 11.62
C ALA A 464 21.73 26.83 12.13
N HIS A 465 21.00 27.85 11.73
CA HIS A 465 19.58 28.01 12.05
C HIS A 465 18.69 27.08 11.21
N TYR A 466 19.05 26.87 9.94
CA TYR A 466 18.31 26.06 9.00
C TYR A 466 19.25 25.14 8.24
N ILE A 467 18.83 23.87 8.07
CA ILE A 467 19.50 22.90 7.24
C ILE A 467 18.47 22.06 6.45
N LEU A 468 18.92 21.40 5.39
CA LEU A 468 18.24 20.20 4.89
C LEU A 468 18.86 18.98 5.56
N GLU A 469 18.05 18.17 6.20
CA GLU A 469 18.42 16.82 6.63
C GLU A 469 17.91 15.80 5.63
N ARG A 470 18.55 14.64 5.58
CA ARG A 470 18.08 13.48 4.80
C ARG A 470 17.89 12.31 5.73
N ARG A 471 16.66 11.79 5.77
CA ARG A 471 16.27 10.64 6.58
C ARG A 471 16.39 9.39 5.73
N HIS A 472 17.09 8.38 6.22
CA HIS A 472 17.34 7.12 5.56
C HIS A 472 16.56 6.00 6.25
N ASN A 473 15.90 5.18 5.45
CA ASN A 473 15.16 3.96 5.85
C ASN A 473 15.56 2.83 4.90
N ASP A 474 16.85 2.50 4.91
CA ASP A 474 17.42 1.48 4.04
C ASP A 474 17.06 0.08 4.53
N LEU A 475 16.85 -0.86 3.62
CA LEU A 475 16.50 -2.24 3.94
C LEU A 475 17.30 -3.22 3.10
N MET A 476 18.04 -4.10 3.75
CA MET A 476 18.75 -5.22 3.12
C MET A 476 17.98 -6.50 3.44
N GLU A 477 17.63 -7.29 2.42
CA GLU A 477 16.99 -8.59 2.63
C GLU A 477 17.65 -9.71 1.83
N SER A 478 17.67 -10.88 2.45
CA SER A 478 18.07 -12.15 1.82
C SER A 478 16.98 -13.18 2.07
N THR A 479 16.47 -13.80 1.02
CA THR A 479 15.39 -14.79 1.09
C THR A 479 15.81 -16.08 0.41
N LEU A 480 15.52 -17.20 1.03
CA LEU A 480 15.64 -18.54 0.46
C LEU A 480 14.28 -19.23 0.55
N ASN A 481 13.86 -19.92 -0.49
CA ASN A 481 12.65 -20.73 -0.45
C ASN A 481 12.81 -22.04 -1.22
N ALA A 482 12.00 -23.02 -0.88
CA ALA A 482 11.79 -24.23 -1.65
C ALA A 482 10.31 -24.56 -1.69
N LEU A 483 9.80 -24.84 -2.88
CA LEU A 483 8.42 -25.18 -3.15
C LEU A 483 8.36 -26.52 -3.87
N TYR A 484 7.69 -27.49 -3.25
CA TYR A 484 7.42 -28.81 -3.83
C TYR A 484 5.95 -28.89 -4.21
N THR A 485 5.68 -29.31 -5.44
CA THR A 485 4.34 -29.59 -5.93
C THR A 485 4.25 -31.00 -6.42
N ASN A 486 3.15 -31.70 -6.10
CA ASN A 486 2.92 -33.08 -6.50
C ASN A 486 1.46 -33.37 -6.83
N GLN A 487 1.20 -33.75 -8.06
CA GLN A 487 -0.07 -34.34 -8.47
C GLN A 487 -0.14 -35.79 -8.01
N ILE A 488 -0.57 -36.02 -6.78
CA ILE A 488 -0.59 -37.38 -6.17
C ILE A 488 -1.42 -38.34 -7.02
N ASN A 489 -2.57 -37.87 -7.47
CA ASN A 489 -3.40 -38.57 -8.46
C ASN A 489 -4.26 -37.50 -9.21
N ASP A 490 -5.07 -37.94 -10.15
CA ASP A 490 -5.86 -37.04 -11.03
C ASP A 490 -6.84 -36.09 -10.28
N LYS A 491 -7.07 -36.34 -8.97
CA LYS A 491 -7.98 -35.58 -8.13
C LYS A 491 -7.30 -34.82 -6.99
N LEU A 492 -6.08 -35.18 -6.65
CA LEU A 492 -5.40 -34.65 -5.48
C LEU A 492 -4.07 -34.00 -5.83
N LEU A 493 -3.98 -32.69 -5.62
CA LEU A 493 -2.80 -31.87 -5.77
C LEU A 493 -2.28 -31.46 -4.40
N LEU A 494 -0.98 -31.59 -4.18
CA LEU A 494 -0.26 -31.21 -2.97
C LEU A 494 0.77 -30.14 -3.29
N HIS A 495 0.80 -29.08 -2.48
CA HIS A 495 1.92 -28.16 -2.40
C HIS A 495 2.50 -28.17 -1.00
N ALA A 496 3.81 -28.06 -0.90
CA ALA A 496 4.51 -27.86 0.36
C ALA A 496 5.66 -26.88 0.14
N GLY A 497 5.78 -25.90 1.01
CA GLY A 497 6.80 -24.88 0.87
C GLY A 497 7.47 -24.55 2.20
N VAL A 498 8.73 -24.18 2.11
CA VAL A 498 9.50 -23.61 3.21
C VAL A 498 10.23 -22.36 2.74
N SER A 499 10.29 -21.35 3.59
CA SER A 499 11.07 -20.15 3.31
C SER A 499 11.78 -19.64 4.55
N GLY A 500 12.91 -18.98 4.33
CA GLY A 500 13.66 -18.24 5.36
C GLY A 500 14.08 -16.88 4.82
N LYS A 501 13.89 -15.83 5.62
CA LYS A 501 14.22 -14.46 5.27
C LYS A 501 14.99 -13.80 6.42
N TYR A 502 16.07 -13.10 6.09
CA TYR A 502 16.77 -12.20 6.97
C TYR A 502 16.68 -10.79 6.42
N GLY A 503 16.19 -9.85 7.23
CA GLY A 503 16.10 -8.44 6.93
C GLY A 503 16.92 -7.61 7.92
N LYS A 504 17.53 -6.54 7.44
CA LYS A 504 18.20 -5.51 8.24
C LYS A 504 17.73 -4.15 7.76
N GLY A 505 16.84 -3.52 8.54
CA GLY A 505 16.44 -2.13 8.37
C GLY A 505 17.47 -1.21 9.00
N MET A 506 17.92 -0.17 8.30
CA MET A 506 18.91 0.80 8.75
C MET A 506 18.28 2.18 8.76
N HIS A 507 18.11 2.75 9.96
CA HIS A 507 17.43 4.01 10.20
C HIS A 507 18.40 5.04 10.75
N TYR A 508 18.67 6.06 9.95
CA TYR A 508 19.60 7.14 10.33
C TYR A 508 19.27 8.43 9.56
N LYS A 509 19.82 9.54 9.98
CA LYS A 509 19.73 10.79 9.22
C LYS A 509 21.09 11.43 9.00
N THR A 510 21.23 12.14 7.89
CA THR A 510 22.43 12.88 7.51
C THR A 510 22.11 14.35 7.26
N VAL A 511 23.11 15.20 7.39
CA VAL A 511 23.03 16.58 6.87
C VAL A 511 23.07 16.51 5.35
N ASP A 512 22.04 17.03 4.68
CA ASP A 512 21.96 17.07 3.20
C ASP A 512 22.51 18.38 2.63
N ASP A 513 22.18 19.52 3.26
CA ASP A 513 22.67 20.85 2.87
C ASP A 513 22.62 21.78 4.09
N LEU A 514 23.71 22.46 4.38
CA LEU A 514 23.83 23.42 5.49
C LEU A 514 23.18 24.78 5.19
N LEU A 515 22.62 25.00 3.99
CA LEU A 515 21.99 26.23 3.55
C LEU A 515 22.85 27.50 3.85
N GLY A 516 24.16 27.38 3.60
CA GLY A 516 25.13 28.45 3.87
C GLY A 516 25.62 28.55 5.32
N GLY A 517 25.20 27.64 6.21
CA GLY A 517 25.71 27.48 7.54
C GLY A 517 27.14 26.87 7.54
N ASN A 518 27.90 27.08 8.60
CA ASN A 518 29.26 26.53 8.72
C ASN A 518 29.19 25.07 9.21
N GLN A 519 28.26 24.75 10.08
CA GLN A 519 28.12 23.47 10.74
C GLN A 519 26.75 23.34 11.40
N TRP A 520 26.38 22.13 11.79
CA TRP A 520 25.28 21.81 12.69
C TRP A 520 25.81 21.12 13.94
N ILE A 521 25.33 21.51 15.13
CA ILE A 521 25.73 20.85 16.37
C ILE A 521 24.72 19.70 16.63
N ASP A 522 25.28 18.48 16.82
CA ASP A 522 24.51 17.25 17.04
C ASP A 522 24.01 17.13 18.47
N ILE A 523 23.01 17.92 18.79
CA ILE A 523 22.29 17.90 20.07
C ILE A 523 20.79 17.86 19.81
N ASP A 524 20.03 17.42 20.79
CA ASP A 524 18.58 17.56 20.76
C ASP A 524 18.19 18.97 21.19
N GLN A 525 17.75 19.78 20.26
CA GLN A 525 17.38 21.17 20.45
C GLN A 525 16.22 21.36 21.45
N PHE A 526 15.32 20.39 21.56
CA PHE A 526 14.18 20.47 22.46
C PHE A 526 14.60 20.13 23.87
N ALA A 527 15.41 19.09 24.01
CA ALA A 527 16.04 18.75 25.28
C ALA A 527 16.97 19.89 25.77
N GLU A 528 17.72 20.53 24.88
CA GLU A 528 18.56 21.69 25.22
C GLU A 528 17.72 22.84 25.79
N ARG A 529 16.60 23.16 25.20
CA ARG A 529 15.72 24.20 25.69
C ARG A 529 15.20 23.89 27.10
N ASP A 530 14.79 22.63 27.33
CA ASP A 530 14.12 22.22 28.55
C ASP A 530 15.07 21.80 29.66
N PHE A 531 16.26 21.29 29.30
CA PHE A 531 17.29 20.76 30.20
C PHE A 531 18.67 21.40 29.96
N SER A 532 18.74 22.67 29.62
CA SER A 532 19.97 23.36 29.25
C SER A 532 21.12 23.23 30.27
N ASN A 533 20.80 22.99 31.54
CA ASN A 533 21.76 22.79 32.62
C ASN A 533 22.27 21.33 32.74
N ASN A 534 21.71 20.40 31.97
CA ASN A 534 22.09 18.98 32.01
C ASN A 534 22.79 18.60 30.70
N ALA A 535 24.13 18.61 30.72
CA ALA A 535 24.94 18.30 29.57
C ALA A 535 24.82 16.85 29.02
N ILE A 536 24.19 15.95 29.79
CA ILE A 536 23.99 14.56 29.37
C ILE A 536 22.70 14.44 28.57
N ILE A 537 21.58 14.97 29.07
CA ILE A 537 20.25 14.82 28.50
C ILE A 537 20.18 15.35 27.07
N ILE A 538 20.86 16.44 26.78
CA ILE A 538 20.84 17.13 25.48
C ILE A 538 21.58 16.37 24.37
N GLN A 539 22.41 15.38 24.70
CA GLN A 539 23.24 14.70 23.71
C GLN A 539 22.46 13.63 22.94
N ASN A 540 22.51 13.68 21.61
CA ASN A 540 22.08 12.58 20.75
C ASN A 540 23.06 11.39 20.81
N ASP A 541 24.38 11.68 20.98
CA ASP A 541 25.41 10.66 21.13
C ASP A 541 26.41 11.06 22.22
N LEU A 542 26.33 10.43 23.39
CA LEU A 542 27.25 10.65 24.51
C LEU A 542 28.68 10.19 24.25
N ASP A 543 28.93 9.36 23.23
CA ASP A 543 30.25 8.96 22.85
C ASP A 543 30.96 10.07 22.02
N ASN A 544 30.21 11.00 21.47
CA ASN A 544 30.66 12.15 20.70
C ASN A 544 29.88 13.42 21.07
N PRO A 545 29.98 13.93 22.29
CA PRO A 545 29.18 15.04 22.76
C PRO A 545 29.44 16.35 22.00
N ASN A 546 28.39 17.11 21.75
CA ASN A 546 28.42 18.40 21.04
C ASN A 546 29.14 18.34 19.68
N ARG A 547 29.05 17.21 19.00
CA ARG A 547 29.71 17.00 17.72
C ARG A 547 29.24 18.03 16.69
N ALA A 548 30.19 18.76 16.08
CA ALA A 548 29.89 19.58 14.92
C ALA A 548 29.85 18.68 13.67
N VAL A 549 28.71 18.65 13.00
CA VAL A 549 28.49 17.84 11.79
C VAL A 549 28.36 18.72 10.56
N ARG A 550 28.72 18.18 9.41
CA ARG A 550 28.68 18.79 8.10
C ARG A 550 27.91 17.91 7.11
N GLU A 551 27.77 18.37 5.89
CA GLU A 551 27.12 17.66 4.80
C GLU A 551 27.66 16.22 4.65
N GLY A 552 26.75 15.25 4.64
CA GLY A 552 27.03 13.82 4.58
C GLY A 552 27.21 13.13 5.95
N ASP A 553 27.45 13.88 7.03
CA ASP A 553 27.59 13.30 8.36
C ASP A 553 26.29 12.79 8.93
N VAL A 554 26.32 11.63 9.57
CA VAL A 554 25.18 11.06 10.31
C VAL A 554 25.02 11.81 11.63
N PHE A 555 23.78 12.16 12.01
CA PHE A 555 23.47 12.88 13.24
C PHE A 555 22.06 12.53 13.77
N GLY A 556 21.77 12.95 14.99
CA GLY A 556 20.44 12.85 15.61
C GLY A 556 20.10 11.44 16.08
N TYR A 557 19.92 10.49 15.18
CA TYR A 557 19.67 9.08 15.51
C TYR A 557 20.33 8.14 14.49
N ASN A 558 20.70 6.94 14.96
CA ASN A 558 21.22 5.88 14.13
C ASN A 558 20.93 4.52 14.80
N TYR A 559 20.10 3.67 14.16
CA TYR A 559 19.79 2.34 14.65
C TYR A 559 19.43 1.38 13.52
N ASN A 560 19.57 0.08 13.78
CA ASN A 560 19.15 -0.98 12.90
C ASN A 560 18.02 -1.81 13.53
N LEU A 561 17.16 -2.37 12.69
CA LEU A 561 16.21 -3.42 13.05
C LEU A 561 16.63 -4.72 12.34
N HIS A 562 16.95 -5.75 13.09
CA HIS A 562 17.26 -7.07 12.56
C HIS A 562 16.01 -7.93 12.65
N VAL A 563 15.59 -8.52 11.54
CA VAL A 563 14.39 -9.35 11.46
C VAL A 563 14.73 -10.69 10.82
N VAL A 564 14.32 -11.78 11.46
CA VAL A 564 14.39 -13.13 10.92
C VAL A 564 12.97 -13.67 10.80
N LYS A 565 12.59 -14.10 9.60
CA LYS A 565 11.33 -14.80 9.36
C LYS A 565 11.63 -16.20 8.82
N ALA A 566 10.87 -17.18 9.26
CA ALA A 566 10.85 -18.49 8.66
C ALA A 566 9.40 -18.97 8.56
N SER A 567 9.03 -19.59 7.46
CA SER A 567 7.69 -20.12 7.28
C SER A 567 7.74 -21.52 6.65
N ALA A 568 6.77 -22.33 7.01
CA ALA A 568 6.49 -23.60 6.36
C ALA A 568 4.99 -23.70 6.12
N PHE A 569 4.59 -24.16 4.96
CA PHE A 569 3.20 -24.43 4.65
C PHE A 569 3.02 -25.75 3.90
N ILE A 570 1.84 -26.29 4.01
CA ILE A 570 1.36 -27.42 3.22
C ILE A 570 -0.10 -27.17 2.86
N ASP A 571 -0.44 -27.38 1.62
CA ASP A 571 -1.82 -27.34 1.17
C ASP A 571 -2.19 -28.53 0.30
N ASN A 572 -3.45 -28.87 0.28
CA ASN A 572 -4.02 -29.91 -0.55
C ASN A 572 -5.27 -29.39 -1.26
N TYR A 573 -5.37 -29.69 -2.53
CA TYR A 573 -6.54 -29.42 -3.35
C TYR A 573 -7.11 -30.72 -3.88
N TRP A 574 -8.38 -30.94 -3.57
CA TRP A 574 -9.13 -32.13 -3.96
C TRP A 574 -10.24 -31.76 -4.96
N ASN A 575 -10.10 -32.20 -6.20
CA ASN A 575 -11.09 -31.99 -7.24
C ASN A 575 -11.98 -33.23 -7.37
N THR A 576 -13.27 -33.06 -7.16
CA THR A 576 -14.28 -34.09 -7.41
C THR A 576 -15.34 -33.60 -8.40
N ARG A 577 -16.26 -34.49 -8.79
CA ARG A 577 -17.30 -34.11 -9.76
C ARG A 577 -18.19 -32.96 -9.31
N HIS A 578 -18.55 -32.90 -8.02
CA HIS A 578 -19.50 -31.93 -7.47
C HIS A 578 -18.89 -30.94 -6.51
N PHE A 579 -17.71 -31.26 -5.98
CA PHE A 579 -17.05 -30.45 -4.97
C PHE A 579 -15.56 -30.33 -5.26
N ASP A 580 -15.01 -29.14 -5.06
CA ASP A 580 -13.61 -28.97 -4.85
C ASP A 580 -13.38 -28.59 -3.40
N ILE A 581 -12.39 -29.21 -2.79
CA ILE A 581 -12.04 -29.00 -1.39
C ILE A 581 -10.58 -28.64 -1.32
N TYR A 582 -10.25 -27.57 -0.64
CA TYR A 582 -8.86 -27.33 -0.29
C TYR A 582 -8.71 -27.08 1.21
N TYR A 583 -7.56 -27.36 1.73
CA TYR A 583 -7.13 -26.91 3.04
C TYR A 583 -5.63 -26.65 3.04
N ALA A 584 -5.22 -25.68 3.84
CA ALA A 584 -3.83 -25.29 4.00
C ALA A 584 -3.51 -25.06 5.48
N LEU A 585 -2.30 -25.46 5.85
CA LEU A 585 -1.71 -25.24 7.16
C LEU A 585 -0.40 -24.47 6.97
N ALA A 586 -0.15 -23.49 7.83
CA ALA A 586 1.13 -22.82 7.89
C ALA A 586 1.60 -22.62 9.33
N LEU A 587 2.91 -22.53 9.48
CA LEU A 587 3.58 -22.17 10.72
C LEU A 587 4.62 -21.11 10.41
N ASN A 588 4.48 -19.92 11.02
CA ASN A 588 5.33 -18.77 10.80
C ASN A 588 6.13 -18.48 12.07
N TYR A 589 7.42 -18.31 11.92
CA TYR A 589 8.32 -17.82 12.95
C TYR A 589 8.79 -16.42 12.59
N THR A 590 8.67 -15.48 13.50
CA THR A 590 9.18 -14.12 13.37
C THR A 590 9.99 -13.75 14.59
N GLN A 591 11.20 -13.25 14.38
CA GLN A 591 12.10 -12.76 15.41
C GLN A 591 12.62 -11.41 15.02
N PHE A 592 12.69 -10.48 15.95
CA PHE A 592 13.30 -9.17 15.68
C PHE A 592 14.02 -8.60 16.91
N GLN A 593 14.96 -7.71 16.63
CA GLN A 593 15.81 -7.07 17.63
C GLN A 593 16.29 -5.73 17.11
N ARG A 594 16.25 -4.69 17.94
CA ARG A 594 16.86 -3.39 17.64
C ARG A 594 18.34 -3.40 18.03
N GLU A 595 19.18 -2.79 17.18
CA GLU A 595 20.57 -2.47 17.44
C GLU A 595 20.77 -0.96 17.39
N GLY A 596 21.00 -0.30 18.51
CA GLY A 596 21.32 1.12 18.56
C GLY A 596 22.80 1.39 18.27
N LEU A 597 23.10 2.41 17.48
CA LEU A 597 24.46 2.78 17.10
C LEU A 597 24.95 4.08 17.76
N MET A 598 24.04 4.79 18.45
CA MET A 598 24.33 5.99 19.23
C MET A 598 23.92 5.80 20.70
N ARG A 599 24.68 6.37 21.63
CA ARG A 599 24.36 6.38 23.06
C ARG A 599 23.62 7.66 23.42
N ASN A 600 22.30 7.58 23.48
CA ASN A 600 21.42 8.74 23.67
C ASN A 600 21.36 9.18 25.14
N GLY A 601 21.55 10.47 25.40
CA GLY A 601 21.60 11.03 26.74
C GLY A 601 20.28 10.94 27.52
N ARG A 602 19.14 11.05 26.86
CA ARG A 602 17.82 10.93 27.49
C ARG A 602 17.54 9.50 27.95
N ALA A 603 17.93 8.51 27.15
CA ALA A 603 17.82 7.11 27.55
C ALA A 603 18.76 6.77 28.70
N GLU A 604 20.00 7.29 28.68
CA GLU A 604 21.02 7.04 29.71
C GLU A 604 20.56 7.46 31.11
N VAL A 605 19.99 8.67 31.23
CA VAL A 605 19.60 9.21 32.56
C VAL A 605 18.43 8.47 33.19
N ILE A 606 17.55 7.83 32.38
CA ILE A 606 16.45 6.99 32.88
C ILE A 606 16.81 5.51 32.96
N GLY A 607 18.07 5.16 32.74
CA GLY A 607 18.56 3.78 32.79
C GLY A 607 18.05 2.87 31.67
N GLU A 608 17.59 3.44 30.54
CA GLU A 608 17.14 2.68 29.38
C GLU A 608 18.26 2.50 28.36
N GLN A 609 18.30 1.36 27.70
CA GLN A 609 19.29 1.06 26.68
C GLN A 609 18.98 1.82 25.38
N SER A 610 20.00 2.45 24.79
CA SER A 610 19.95 3.09 23.49
C SER A 610 20.98 2.54 22.49
N LYS A 611 22.17 2.14 22.96
CA LYS A 611 23.27 1.61 22.13
C LYS A 611 23.45 0.10 22.35
N GLY A 612 23.82 -0.60 21.26
CA GLY A 612 23.98 -2.06 21.21
C GLY A 612 22.70 -2.80 20.93
N PHE A 613 22.75 -4.12 21.03
CA PHE A 613 21.58 -4.97 20.81
C PHE A 613 20.64 -4.93 22.00
N GLY A 614 19.39 -4.60 21.74
CA GLY A 614 18.32 -4.58 22.70
C GLY A 614 17.69 -5.95 22.96
N LYS A 615 16.46 -5.96 23.46
CA LYS A 615 15.73 -7.20 23.76
C LYS A 615 15.38 -7.95 22.48
N LEU A 616 15.73 -9.23 22.42
CA LEU A 616 15.30 -10.16 21.38
C LEU A 616 13.84 -10.57 21.63
N THR A 617 13.00 -10.42 20.62
CA THR A 617 11.59 -10.81 20.68
C THR A 617 11.28 -11.77 19.53
N TYR A 618 10.48 -12.79 19.81
CA TYR A 618 10.09 -13.79 18.83
C TYR A 618 8.63 -14.22 19.01
N PHE A 619 8.02 -14.66 17.91
CA PHE A 619 6.66 -15.15 17.83
C PHE A 619 6.64 -16.44 17.01
N LEU A 620 5.68 -17.30 17.33
CA LEU A 620 5.41 -18.53 16.59
C LEU A 620 3.92 -18.59 16.30
N ASP A 621 3.55 -18.39 15.04
CA ASP A 621 2.21 -18.09 14.61
C ASP A 621 1.66 -19.17 13.67
N PRO A 622 0.70 -19.98 14.14
CA PRO A 622 0.02 -20.95 13.30
C PRO A 622 -1.07 -20.29 12.45
N ALA A 623 -1.30 -20.86 11.27
CA ALA A 623 -2.38 -20.46 10.39
C ALA A 623 -3.04 -21.70 9.76
N PHE A 624 -4.37 -21.62 9.60
CA PHE A 624 -5.17 -22.63 8.92
C PHE A 624 -6.19 -21.94 8.01
N LYS A 625 -6.31 -22.39 6.77
CA LYS A 625 -7.41 -22.01 5.89
C LYS A 625 -7.99 -23.22 5.18
N ALA A 626 -9.27 -23.13 4.82
CA ALA A 626 -9.96 -24.14 4.06
C ALA A 626 -11.06 -23.54 3.20
N GLY A 627 -11.37 -24.20 2.11
CA GLY A 627 -12.45 -23.82 1.22
C GLY A 627 -13.15 -25.00 0.61
N LEU A 628 -14.45 -24.79 0.36
CA LEU A 628 -15.34 -25.74 -0.29
C LEU A 628 -16.01 -25.05 -1.47
N THR A 629 -15.79 -25.56 -2.66
CA THR A 629 -16.52 -25.14 -3.86
C THR A 629 -17.58 -26.19 -4.20
N TRP A 630 -18.84 -25.80 -4.16
CA TRP A 630 -19.93 -26.59 -4.67
C TRP A 630 -20.22 -26.24 -6.13
N LYS A 631 -20.02 -27.19 -7.03
CA LYS A 631 -20.35 -27.11 -8.46
C LYS A 631 -21.82 -27.46 -8.62
N ALA A 632 -22.70 -26.45 -8.43
CA ALA A 632 -24.17 -26.67 -8.42
C ALA A 632 -24.64 -27.16 -9.79
N ASP A 633 -24.12 -26.56 -10.85
CA ASP A 633 -24.36 -26.94 -12.23
C ASP A 633 -23.21 -26.47 -13.14
N ALA A 634 -23.38 -26.55 -14.45
CA ALA A 634 -22.37 -26.12 -15.43
C ALA A 634 -22.02 -24.61 -15.39
N HIS A 635 -22.95 -23.82 -14.86
CA HIS A 635 -22.88 -22.36 -14.88
C HIS A 635 -22.66 -21.75 -13.49
N ASN A 636 -23.03 -22.46 -12.43
CA ASN A 636 -23.07 -21.93 -11.08
C ASN A 636 -22.12 -22.68 -10.15
N ARG A 637 -21.35 -21.91 -9.39
CA ARG A 637 -20.48 -22.40 -8.32
C ARG A 637 -20.70 -21.56 -7.07
N VAL A 638 -20.72 -22.21 -5.94
CA VAL A 638 -20.77 -21.57 -4.63
C VAL A 638 -19.51 -21.95 -3.87
N VAL A 639 -18.74 -20.95 -3.47
CA VAL A 639 -17.47 -21.12 -2.77
C VAL A 639 -17.61 -20.56 -1.37
N VAL A 640 -17.25 -21.37 -0.37
CA VAL A 640 -17.18 -20.93 1.03
C VAL A 640 -15.74 -21.10 1.48
N ASN A 641 -15.13 -20.02 1.93
CA ASN A 641 -13.77 -20.01 2.45
C ASN A 641 -13.74 -19.59 3.91
N GLY A 642 -12.73 -20.07 4.64
CA GLY A 642 -12.45 -19.65 6.01
C GLY A 642 -10.96 -19.64 6.31
N LEU A 643 -10.53 -18.69 7.14
CA LEU A 643 -9.15 -18.53 7.61
C LEU A 643 -9.16 -18.25 9.11
N ILE A 644 -8.28 -18.92 9.83
CA ILE A 644 -7.89 -18.59 11.20
C ILE A 644 -6.37 -18.50 11.21
N GLU A 645 -5.84 -17.36 11.61
CA GLU A 645 -4.38 -17.18 11.72
C GLU A 645 -3.99 -16.32 12.90
N SER A 646 -2.78 -16.56 13.39
CA SER A 646 -2.03 -15.68 14.27
C SER A 646 -0.93 -15.01 13.46
N ARG A 647 -0.64 -13.72 13.70
CA ARG A 647 0.40 -12.95 12.99
C ARG A 647 1.24 -12.14 13.96
N ALA A 648 2.55 -12.23 13.85
CA ALA A 648 3.45 -11.39 14.64
C ALA A 648 3.20 -9.89 14.38
N PRO A 649 3.31 -9.04 15.40
CA PRO A 649 3.28 -7.59 15.21
C PRO A 649 4.44 -7.15 14.31
N LEU A 650 4.21 -6.06 13.56
CA LEU A 650 5.25 -5.50 12.70
C LEU A 650 6.41 -4.95 13.54
N PRO A 651 7.66 -5.26 13.21
CA PRO A 651 8.82 -4.73 13.93
C PRO A 651 8.84 -3.20 14.03
N SER A 652 8.42 -2.50 12.97
CA SER A 652 8.31 -1.03 12.92
C SER A 652 7.33 -0.44 13.94
N TYR A 653 6.29 -1.19 14.35
CA TYR A 653 5.28 -0.76 15.32
C TYR A 653 5.49 -1.34 16.72
N SER A 654 6.58 -2.05 16.91
CA SER A 654 6.83 -2.78 18.19
C SER A 654 7.65 -2.00 19.21
N TYR A 655 8.14 -0.82 18.85
CA TYR A 655 8.96 0.03 19.73
C TYR A 655 8.28 1.37 19.99
N VAL A 656 8.39 1.84 21.23
CA VAL A 656 7.76 3.09 21.68
C VAL A 656 8.47 4.32 21.11
N ALA A 657 9.81 4.36 21.16
CA ALA A 657 10.61 5.47 20.64
C ALA A 657 11.96 4.96 20.08
N PRO A 658 11.96 4.26 18.93
CA PRO A 658 13.16 3.54 18.46
C PRO A 658 14.32 4.45 18.09
N ARG A 659 14.11 5.74 17.85
CA ARG A 659 15.17 6.73 17.60
C ARG A 659 15.99 7.03 18.85
N VAL A 660 15.41 6.89 20.03
CA VAL A 660 15.99 7.28 21.31
C VAL A 660 16.38 6.07 22.15
N LYS A 661 15.52 5.07 22.26
CA LYS A 661 15.63 3.98 23.24
C LYS A 661 15.13 2.64 22.72
N ASP A 662 15.54 1.54 23.42
CA ASP A 662 15.15 0.17 23.09
C ASP A 662 13.94 -0.29 23.90
N ARG A 663 12.94 0.55 24.06
CA ARG A 663 11.73 0.18 24.78
C ARG A 663 10.69 -0.40 23.83
N GLN A 664 10.32 -1.66 24.06
CA GLN A 664 9.26 -2.32 23.34
C GLN A 664 7.89 -1.93 23.92
N LEU A 665 6.87 -2.00 23.08
CA LEU A 665 5.48 -1.75 23.45
C LEU A 665 5.05 -2.74 24.54
N PRO A 666 4.48 -2.28 25.67
CA PRO A 666 3.94 -3.16 26.71
C PRO A 666 2.81 -4.04 26.16
N GLY A 667 2.80 -5.30 26.57
CA GLY A 667 1.74 -6.25 26.18
C GLY A 667 1.76 -6.67 24.70
N LEU A 668 2.90 -6.55 24.02
CA LEU A 668 3.05 -6.94 22.61
C LEU A 668 2.72 -8.43 22.42
N THR A 669 1.71 -8.70 21.62
CA THR A 669 1.21 -10.06 21.29
C THR A 669 0.96 -10.19 19.80
N SER A 670 0.80 -11.43 19.34
CA SER A 670 0.39 -11.67 17.94
C SER A 670 -1.06 -11.30 17.71
N GLU A 671 -1.32 -10.61 16.61
CA GLU A 671 -2.67 -10.29 16.11
C GLU A 671 -3.38 -11.59 15.71
N LYS A 672 -4.66 -11.71 16.05
CA LYS A 672 -5.51 -12.86 15.71
C LYS A 672 -6.50 -12.48 14.63
N VAL A 673 -6.58 -13.27 13.60
CA VAL A 673 -7.45 -13.05 12.46
C VAL A 673 -8.39 -14.21 12.27
N LEU A 674 -9.68 -13.91 12.18
CA LEU A 674 -10.73 -14.83 11.76
C LEU A 674 -11.43 -14.23 10.55
N SER A 675 -11.38 -14.91 9.41
CA SER A 675 -11.99 -14.43 8.17
C SER A 675 -12.80 -15.52 7.51
N TYR A 676 -13.91 -15.18 6.91
CA TYR A 676 -14.71 -16.06 6.09
C TYR A 676 -15.43 -15.31 4.99
N ASP A 677 -15.61 -15.98 3.85
CA ASP A 677 -16.38 -15.45 2.74
C ASP A 677 -17.27 -16.53 2.07
N LEU A 678 -18.34 -16.04 1.46
CA LEU A 678 -19.25 -16.81 0.63
C LEU A 678 -19.32 -16.15 -0.74
N ASN A 679 -18.93 -16.89 -1.76
CA ASN A 679 -18.91 -16.42 -3.14
C ASN A 679 -19.89 -17.23 -3.98
N TRP A 680 -20.80 -16.55 -4.67
CA TRP A 680 -21.57 -17.13 -5.75
C TRP A 680 -20.98 -16.67 -7.08
N MET A 681 -20.44 -17.60 -7.84
CA MET A 681 -19.84 -17.37 -9.15
C MET A 681 -20.73 -18.00 -10.21
N PHE A 682 -20.99 -17.26 -11.28
CA PHE A 682 -21.79 -17.75 -12.40
C PHE A 682 -21.16 -17.33 -13.73
N ASN A 683 -21.32 -18.23 -14.72
CA ASN A 683 -20.79 -18.01 -16.07
C ASN A 683 -21.77 -18.58 -17.10
N TYR A 684 -22.53 -17.71 -17.72
CA TYR A 684 -23.43 -18.00 -18.83
C TYR A 684 -22.88 -17.41 -20.10
N SER A 685 -23.44 -17.78 -21.26
CA SER A 685 -22.89 -17.37 -22.57
C SER A 685 -22.75 -15.86 -22.79
N ARG A 686 -23.46 -15.03 -22.05
CA ARG A 686 -23.44 -13.55 -22.19
C ARG A 686 -23.32 -12.80 -20.88
N ILE A 687 -23.27 -13.48 -19.79
CA ILE A 687 -23.14 -12.86 -18.48
C ILE A 687 -22.31 -13.75 -17.58
N GLN A 688 -21.28 -13.16 -17.03
CA GLN A 688 -20.47 -13.77 -15.99
C GLN A 688 -20.35 -12.83 -14.81
N GLY A 689 -20.13 -13.39 -13.63
CA GLY A 689 -19.99 -12.53 -12.48
C GLY A 689 -19.78 -13.29 -11.17
N ARG A 690 -19.59 -12.47 -10.15
CA ARG A 690 -19.40 -12.92 -8.78
C ARG A 690 -20.13 -12.00 -7.82
N LEU A 691 -20.81 -12.60 -6.87
CA LEU A 691 -21.35 -11.95 -5.68
C LEU A 691 -20.64 -12.54 -4.46
N THR A 692 -20.01 -11.70 -3.65
CA THR A 692 -19.27 -12.11 -2.45
C THR A 692 -19.87 -11.46 -1.22
N LEU A 693 -20.09 -12.24 -0.18
CA LEU A 693 -20.33 -11.78 1.19
C LEU A 693 -19.10 -12.14 2.02
N PHE A 694 -18.56 -11.19 2.77
CA PHE A 694 -17.37 -11.44 3.58
C PHE A 694 -17.46 -10.82 4.97
N GLN A 695 -16.74 -11.42 5.91
CA GLN A 695 -16.53 -10.86 7.23
C GLN A 695 -15.17 -11.29 7.77
N THR A 696 -14.44 -10.34 8.35
CA THR A 696 -13.15 -10.56 8.99
C THR A 696 -13.13 -9.84 10.34
N HIS A 697 -12.62 -10.53 11.34
CA HIS A 697 -12.28 -9.99 12.65
C HIS A 697 -10.77 -10.02 12.82
N MET A 698 -10.20 -8.89 13.20
CA MET A 698 -8.81 -8.75 13.61
C MET A 698 -8.77 -8.28 15.05
N GLN A 699 -8.00 -8.94 15.90
CA GLN A 699 -7.89 -8.66 17.33
C GLN A 699 -6.43 -8.56 17.75
N ASP A 700 -6.17 -7.80 18.80
CA ASP A 700 -4.84 -7.59 19.38
C ASP A 700 -3.83 -6.95 18.40
N GLY A 701 -4.29 -6.15 17.44
CA GLY A 701 -3.42 -5.44 16.48
C GLY A 701 -2.58 -4.34 17.13
N THR A 702 -1.54 -3.89 16.41
CA THR A 702 -0.70 -2.75 16.80
C THR A 702 -0.67 -1.70 15.70
N GLU A 703 -0.69 -0.42 16.09
CA GLU A 703 -0.55 0.73 15.19
C GLU A 703 0.39 1.75 15.84
N SER A 704 1.13 2.52 15.03
CA SER A 704 2.01 3.56 15.55
C SER A 704 1.90 4.82 14.69
N THR A 705 1.89 5.95 15.36
CA THR A 705 1.91 7.27 14.73
C THR A 705 2.87 8.18 15.48
N GLY A 706 3.51 9.09 14.76
CA GLY A 706 4.40 10.07 15.37
C GLY A 706 4.04 11.47 14.88
N TYR A 707 4.18 12.46 15.75
CA TYR A 707 3.87 13.84 15.40
C TYR A 707 4.70 14.83 16.21
N TYR A 708 4.90 16.02 15.64
CA TYR A 708 5.47 17.13 16.37
C TYR A 708 4.40 17.85 17.20
N ASN A 709 4.63 17.96 18.50
CA ASN A 709 3.75 18.69 19.41
C ASN A 709 4.30 20.10 19.68
N ASP A 710 3.60 21.13 19.16
CA ASP A 710 4.02 22.53 19.31
C ASP A 710 3.85 23.06 20.73
N GLU A 711 2.99 22.46 21.54
CA GLU A 711 2.76 22.87 22.92
C GLU A 711 3.94 22.49 23.80
N PHE A 712 4.45 21.28 23.59
CA PHE A 712 5.59 20.75 24.33
C PHE A 712 6.91 20.87 23.56
N HIS A 713 6.84 21.39 22.32
CA HIS A 713 7.98 21.58 21.44
C HIS A 713 8.86 20.34 21.29
N THR A 714 8.24 19.20 21.09
CA THR A 714 8.92 17.92 20.99
C THR A 714 8.21 16.98 20.02
N PHE A 715 8.93 15.97 19.58
CA PHE A 715 8.32 14.87 18.83
C PHE A 715 7.67 13.89 19.79
N VAL A 716 6.44 13.47 19.50
CA VAL A 716 5.69 12.51 20.30
C VAL A 716 5.43 11.27 19.46
N ASN A 717 5.79 10.12 19.98
CA ASN A 717 5.42 8.82 19.43
C ASN A 717 4.19 8.31 20.19
N HIS A 718 3.14 7.93 19.46
CA HIS A 718 1.90 7.38 20.00
C HIS A 718 1.66 6.02 19.36
N THR A 719 1.82 4.96 20.16
CA THR A 719 1.69 3.58 19.69
C THR A 719 0.50 2.94 20.35
N LEU A 720 -0.35 2.27 19.59
CA LEU A 720 -1.55 1.57 20.05
C LEU A 720 -1.30 0.06 20.10
N SER A 721 -1.86 -0.60 21.10
CA SER A 721 -1.95 -2.05 21.22
C SER A 721 -3.37 -2.46 21.57
N GLY A 722 -3.71 -3.74 21.33
CA GLY A 722 -5.08 -4.22 21.50
C GLY A 722 -6.05 -3.54 20.53
N VAL A 723 -5.61 -3.33 19.29
CA VAL A 723 -6.44 -2.73 18.25
C VAL A 723 -7.32 -3.82 17.65
N ASP A 724 -8.63 -3.72 17.89
CA ASP A 724 -9.64 -4.66 17.41
C ASP A 724 -10.47 -4.04 16.30
N ARG A 725 -10.61 -4.77 15.17
CA ARG A 725 -11.32 -4.28 13.98
C ARG A 725 -12.23 -5.35 13.39
N VAL A 726 -13.31 -4.90 12.76
CA VAL A 726 -14.19 -5.75 11.94
C VAL A 726 -14.31 -5.16 10.54
N PHE A 727 -14.25 -6.03 9.56
CA PHE A 727 -14.46 -5.73 8.15
C PHE A 727 -15.53 -6.66 7.63
N ARG A 728 -16.65 -6.12 7.12
CA ARG A 728 -17.73 -6.90 6.55
C ARG A 728 -18.39 -6.18 5.41
N GLY A 729 -18.88 -6.92 4.44
CA GLY A 729 -19.50 -6.27 3.30
C GLY A 729 -19.94 -7.22 2.21
N VAL A 730 -20.32 -6.59 1.10
CA VAL A 730 -20.79 -7.24 -0.12
C VAL A 730 -19.98 -6.69 -1.29
N GLU A 731 -19.53 -7.58 -2.17
CA GLU A 731 -18.84 -7.25 -3.42
C GLU A 731 -19.61 -7.85 -4.59
N LEU A 732 -19.73 -7.10 -5.69
CA LEU A 732 -20.34 -7.52 -6.93
C LEU A 732 -19.45 -7.19 -8.10
N GLY A 733 -19.20 -8.14 -8.97
CA GLY A 733 -18.60 -7.95 -10.27
C GLY A 733 -19.42 -8.65 -11.33
N LEU A 734 -19.80 -7.94 -12.38
CA LEU A 734 -20.57 -8.45 -13.51
C LEU A 734 -19.93 -8.03 -14.82
N ASP A 735 -19.88 -8.94 -15.76
CA ASP A 735 -19.48 -8.68 -17.14
C ASP A 735 -20.59 -9.22 -18.06
N ILE A 736 -21.12 -8.36 -18.91
CA ILE A 736 -22.31 -8.62 -19.71
C ILE A 736 -22.00 -8.31 -21.18
N ASP A 737 -21.92 -9.37 -21.99
CA ASP A 737 -21.83 -9.23 -23.44
C ASP A 737 -23.18 -8.79 -24.02
N LEU A 738 -23.21 -7.58 -24.53
CA LEU A 738 -24.35 -7.03 -25.24
C LEU A 738 -24.32 -7.47 -26.72
N ILE A 739 -24.93 -6.71 -27.57
CA ILE A 739 -24.95 -6.96 -29.01
C ILE A 739 -23.97 -6.06 -29.75
N TYR A 740 -23.56 -6.45 -30.96
CA TYR A 740 -22.73 -5.63 -31.88
C TYR A 740 -21.38 -5.18 -31.32
N GLY A 741 -20.74 -5.98 -30.48
CA GLY A 741 -19.41 -5.65 -29.90
C GLY A 741 -19.46 -4.69 -28.72
N PHE A 742 -20.63 -4.44 -28.14
CA PHE A 742 -20.75 -3.76 -26.86
C PHE A 742 -20.69 -4.74 -25.69
N SER A 743 -20.05 -4.35 -24.62
CA SER A 743 -20.09 -5.03 -23.31
C SER A 743 -20.33 -4.02 -22.19
N LEU A 744 -20.96 -4.48 -21.13
CA LEU A 744 -21.23 -3.69 -19.91
C LEU A 744 -20.60 -4.39 -18.72
N GLN A 745 -19.65 -3.74 -18.08
CA GLN A 745 -19.07 -4.19 -16.83
C GLN A 745 -19.66 -3.38 -15.66
N LEU A 746 -20.15 -4.07 -14.64
CA LEU A 746 -20.64 -3.46 -13.40
C LEU A 746 -19.79 -3.99 -12.25
N ALA A 747 -19.30 -3.11 -11.41
CA ALA A 747 -18.58 -3.48 -10.20
C ALA A 747 -19.01 -2.61 -9.02
N GLY A 748 -19.05 -3.20 -7.84
CA GLY A 748 -19.42 -2.46 -6.66
C GLY A 748 -19.10 -3.16 -5.35
N THR A 749 -18.91 -2.36 -4.32
CA THR A 749 -18.76 -2.81 -2.95
C THR A 749 -19.54 -1.91 -2.01
N TYR A 750 -20.12 -2.53 -0.98
CA TYR A 750 -20.67 -1.85 0.17
C TYR A 750 -20.10 -2.50 1.43
N GLY A 751 -19.31 -1.73 2.18
CA GLY A 751 -18.61 -2.19 3.37
C GLY A 751 -19.05 -1.48 4.65
N ASP A 752 -18.71 -2.12 5.77
CA ASP A 752 -18.75 -1.58 7.11
C ASP A 752 -17.45 -2.02 7.81
N TYR A 753 -16.47 -1.10 7.83
CA TYR A 753 -15.13 -1.32 8.37
C TYR A 753 -14.93 -0.41 9.56
N ARG A 754 -14.79 -0.99 10.75
CA ARG A 754 -14.72 -0.21 11.98
C ARG A 754 -13.88 -0.86 13.07
N TYR A 755 -13.45 -0.05 13.99
CA TYR A 755 -12.88 -0.48 15.26
C TYR A 755 -13.99 -1.00 16.19
N THR A 756 -13.75 -2.11 16.86
CA THR A 756 -14.77 -2.79 17.69
C THR A 756 -14.55 -2.63 19.19
N ASP A 757 -13.34 -2.27 19.61
CA ASP A 757 -13.02 -2.00 21.01
C ASP A 757 -12.05 -0.81 21.11
N ASN A 758 -11.84 -0.35 22.35
CA ASN A 758 -10.90 0.71 22.66
C ASN A 758 -9.48 0.17 22.77
N ALA A 759 -8.53 0.86 22.17
CA ALA A 759 -7.12 0.48 22.20
C ALA A 759 -6.41 1.02 23.46
N LEU A 760 -5.29 0.41 23.81
CA LEU A 760 -4.35 0.94 24.78
C LEU A 760 -3.28 1.76 24.06
N GLY A 761 -3.17 3.05 24.37
CA GLY A 761 -2.19 3.95 23.79
C GLY A 761 -0.99 4.16 24.71
N VAL A 762 0.21 4.13 24.13
CA VAL A 762 1.46 4.52 24.81
C VAL A 762 2.01 5.75 24.11
N MET A 763 2.08 6.88 24.81
CA MET A 763 2.66 8.13 24.32
C MET A 763 4.03 8.38 24.96
N SER A 764 5.02 8.65 24.11
CA SER A 764 6.39 8.96 24.53
C SER A 764 6.85 10.23 23.86
N ALA A 765 7.19 11.24 24.65
CA ALA A 765 7.82 12.47 24.17
C ALA A 765 9.34 12.30 24.06
N GLU A 766 9.94 12.71 22.93
CA GLU A 766 11.38 12.54 22.73
C GLU A 766 12.23 13.42 23.67
N ASN A 767 11.71 14.57 24.11
CA ASN A 767 12.37 15.41 25.13
C ASN A 767 12.12 14.96 26.57
N GLY A 768 11.33 13.90 26.80
CA GLY A 768 11.01 13.37 28.12
C GLY A 768 9.97 14.16 28.89
N CYS A 769 9.23 15.09 28.30
CA CYS A 769 8.11 15.74 28.97
C CYS A 769 6.94 14.77 29.14
N ASN A 770 6.13 14.98 30.18
CA ASN A 770 4.85 14.33 30.32
C ASN A 770 3.84 14.95 29.35
N VAL A 771 3.37 14.20 28.37
CA VAL A 771 2.46 14.70 27.31
C VAL A 771 1.08 15.12 27.82
N PHE A 772 0.73 14.86 29.08
CA PHE A 772 -0.54 15.28 29.68
C PHE A 772 -0.42 16.53 30.52
N THR A 773 0.57 16.57 31.41
CA THR A 773 0.74 17.69 32.33
C THR A 773 1.56 18.82 31.68
N GLY A 774 2.35 18.50 30.65
CA GLY A 774 3.35 19.40 30.09
C GLY A 774 4.48 19.69 31.07
N GLU A 775 4.54 18.96 32.19
CA GLU A 775 5.64 19.09 33.14
C GLU A 775 6.89 18.48 32.52
N ILE A 776 7.93 19.26 32.53
CA ILE A 776 9.26 18.85 32.18
C ILE A 776 9.97 18.55 33.48
N PRO A 777 10.30 17.29 33.78
CA PRO A 777 11.03 16.96 34.99
C PRO A 777 12.35 17.76 35.00
N THR A 778 12.66 18.38 36.14
CA THR A 778 13.96 19.06 36.31
C THR A 778 15.12 18.06 36.30
N ASP A 779 14.80 16.79 36.58
CA ASP A 779 15.72 15.67 36.58
C ASP A 779 14.97 14.45 36.01
N LEU A 780 15.39 13.97 34.83
CA LEU A 780 14.84 12.79 34.18
C LEU A 780 15.39 11.55 34.85
N THR A 781 14.74 11.08 35.94
CA THR A 781 15.16 9.86 36.65
C THR A 781 14.31 8.64 36.28
N GLU A 782 13.14 8.84 35.72
CA GLU A 782 12.18 7.80 35.36
C GLU A 782 11.57 8.06 33.96
N SER A 783 11.03 7.00 33.35
CA SER A 783 10.28 7.15 32.07
C SER A 783 9.01 7.96 32.30
N THR A 784 8.81 8.96 31.47
CA THR A 784 7.61 9.81 31.46
C THR A 784 6.55 9.33 30.47
N ASP A 785 6.73 8.14 29.88
CA ASP A 785 5.76 7.58 28.93
C ASP A 785 4.40 7.44 29.62
N VAL A 786 3.37 7.84 28.91
CA VAL A 786 1.99 7.80 29.41
C VAL A 786 1.25 6.67 28.73
N ILE A 787 0.56 5.87 29.54
CA ILE A 787 -0.28 4.76 29.08
C ILE A 787 -1.72 5.08 29.43
N GLU A 788 -2.60 5.14 28.42
CA GLU A 788 -4.03 5.35 28.66
C GLU A 788 -4.91 4.68 27.61
N THR A 789 -6.20 4.63 27.90
CA THR A 789 -7.21 4.17 26.94
C THR A 789 -7.40 5.19 25.83
N VAL A 790 -7.37 4.72 24.59
CA VAL A 790 -7.76 5.48 23.41
C VAL A 790 -9.12 4.98 22.95
N TYR A 791 -10.10 5.87 22.88
CA TYR A 791 -11.49 5.55 22.57
C TYR A 791 -11.67 5.37 21.06
N THR A 792 -11.19 4.24 20.56
CA THR A 792 -11.25 3.88 19.14
C THR A 792 -12.56 3.20 18.74
N LYS A 793 -13.28 2.64 19.69
CA LYS A 793 -14.52 1.90 19.43
C LYS A 793 -15.50 2.70 18.57
N ASP A 794 -16.07 2.05 17.56
CA ASP A 794 -17.00 2.59 16.57
C ASP A 794 -16.42 3.65 15.62
N LEU A 795 -15.13 3.99 15.69
CA LEU A 795 -14.45 4.74 14.65
C LEU A 795 -14.35 3.89 13.38
N MET A 796 -14.41 4.55 12.23
CA MET A 796 -14.35 3.89 10.93
C MET A 796 -12.90 3.77 10.45
N VAL A 797 -12.58 2.67 9.78
CA VAL A 797 -11.30 2.52 9.10
C VAL A 797 -11.24 3.46 7.90
N SER A 798 -10.15 4.18 7.75
CA SER A 798 -9.95 5.27 6.79
C SER A 798 -9.26 4.84 5.48
N ASN A 799 -9.14 3.53 5.21
CA ASN A 799 -8.45 2.99 4.04
C ASN A 799 -9.29 3.08 2.74
N GLY A 800 -9.79 4.28 2.43
CA GLY A 800 -10.57 4.56 1.24
C GLY A 800 -12.10 4.41 1.42
N PRO A 801 -12.87 4.65 0.35
CA PRO A 801 -14.33 4.62 0.41
C PRO A 801 -14.87 3.21 0.69
N GLN A 802 -15.83 3.11 1.62
CA GLN A 802 -16.52 1.86 1.96
C GLN A 802 -17.74 1.59 1.05
N LEU A 803 -18.11 2.55 0.21
CA LEU A 803 -19.04 2.42 -0.91
C LEU A 803 -18.36 2.88 -2.17
N ALA A 804 -18.16 1.97 -3.12
CA ALA A 804 -17.67 2.27 -4.45
C ALA A 804 -18.45 1.45 -5.46
N VAL A 805 -18.94 2.10 -6.51
CA VAL A 805 -19.66 1.44 -7.60
C VAL A 805 -19.20 2.02 -8.93
N SER A 806 -19.15 1.20 -9.96
CA SER A 806 -18.84 1.63 -11.32
C SER A 806 -19.66 0.89 -12.37
N ALA A 807 -19.87 1.57 -13.49
CA ALA A 807 -20.44 1.02 -14.70
C ALA A 807 -19.56 1.43 -15.88
N THR A 808 -18.98 0.46 -16.58
CA THR A 808 -18.15 0.66 -17.76
C THR A 808 -18.87 0.10 -18.99
N LEU A 809 -19.17 0.96 -19.94
CA LEU A 809 -19.67 0.57 -21.26
C LEU A 809 -18.50 0.54 -22.23
N SER A 810 -18.19 -0.64 -22.75
CA SER A 810 -17.11 -0.88 -23.68
C SER A 810 -17.66 -1.21 -25.07
N TYR A 811 -16.94 -0.76 -26.10
CA TYR A 811 -17.21 -1.10 -27.48
C TYR A 811 -15.94 -1.58 -28.17
N PHE A 812 -15.97 -2.77 -28.70
CA PHE A 812 -14.90 -3.33 -29.51
C PHE A 812 -15.34 -3.52 -30.96
N HIS A 813 -14.62 -2.87 -31.86
CA HIS A 813 -14.91 -2.91 -33.28
C HIS A 813 -14.07 -3.97 -34.02
N PRO A 814 -14.62 -4.75 -35.01
CA PRO A 814 -13.84 -5.75 -35.75
C PRO A 814 -12.57 -5.25 -36.45
N LYS A 815 -12.46 -3.93 -36.66
CA LYS A 815 -11.24 -3.29 -37.19
C LYS A 815 -10.21 -2.96 -36.11
N MET A 816 -10.31 -3.60 -34.94
CA MET A 816 -9.34 -3.48 -33.85
C MET A 816 -9.21 -2.06 -33.28
N TRP A 817 -10.30 -1.35 -33.08
CA TRP A 817 -10.37 -0.18 -32.22
C TRP A 817 -11.41 -0.40 -31.12
N PHE A 818 -11.16 0.18 -29.98
CA PHE A 818 -12.03 0.08 -28.82
C PHE A 818 -12.27 1.45 -28.21
N ALA A 819 -13.38 1.58 -27.50
CA ALA A 819 -13.69 2.76 -26.71
C ALA A 819 -14.47 2.33 -25.46
N ASP A 820 -14.10 2.92 -24.32
CA ASP A 820 -14.71 2.65 -23.04
C ASP A 820 -15.16 3.97 -22.41
N VAL A 821 -16.28 3.93 -21.70
CA VAL A 821 -16.75 5.03 -20.86
C VAL A 821 -17.14 4.45 -19.50
N THR A 822 -16.56 4.98 -18.45
CA THR A 822 -16.76 4.51 -17.08
C THR A 822 -17.32 5.62 -16.22
N LEU A 823 -18.45 5.36 -15.58
CA LEU A 823 -19.04 6.21 -14.54
C LEU A 823 -18.85 5.53 -13.19
N SER A 824 -18.24 6.24 -12.24
CA SER A 824 -18.01 5.75 -10.88
C SER A 824 -18.63 6.67 -9.85
N TYR A 825 -19.10 6.08 -8.74
CA TYR A 825 -19.60 6.79 -7.57
C TYR A 825 -18.94 6.26 -6.31
N PHE A 826 -18.54 7.18 -5.43
CA PHE A 826 -17.86 6.87 -4.18
C PHE A 826 -18.54 7.58 -3.02
N ASP A 827 -18.63 6.89 -1.88
CA ASP A 827 -19.14 7.46 -0.63
C ASP A 827 -18.61 6.67 0.59
N LYS A 828 -19.02 7.08 1.79
CA LYS A 828 -18.57 6.47 3.05
C LYS A 828 -17.03 6.43 3.16
N ASN A 829 -16.38 7.46 2.71
CA ASN A 829 -14.96 7.68 2.94
C ASN A 829 -14.79 8.48 4.24
N TYR A 830 -13.84 8.08 5.08
CA TYR A 830 -13.62 8.68 6.39
C TYR A 830 -12.21 9.20 6.50
N LEU A 831 -12.07 10.33 7.17
CA LEU A 831 -10.77 10.92 7.45
C LEU A 831 -10.00 10.02 8.42
N ASP A 832 -8.68 9.92 8.22
CA ASP A 832 -7.82 9.22 9.15
C ASP A 832 -7.81 9.96 10.51
N PHE A 833 -8.22 9.26 11.55
CA PHE A 833 -8.33 9.85 12.86
C PHE A 833 -6.97 9.89 13.56
N SER A 834 -6.76 10.93 14.36
CA SER A 834 -5.57 10.99 15.20
C SER A 834 -5.83 10.36 16.57
N PRO A 835 -5.13 9.29 16.95
CA PRO A 835 -5.31 8.67 18.27
C PRO A 835 -5.20 9.64 19.44
N SER A 836 -4.37 10.67 19.35
CA SER A 836 -4.20 11.69 20.38
C SER A 836 -5.46 12.50 20.69
N ARG A 837 -6.39 12.60 19.73
CA ARG A 837 -7.68 13.29 19.92
C ARG A 837 -8.70 12.44 20.69
N PHE A 838 -8.53 11.13 20.68
CA PHE A 838 -9.42 10.15 21.29
C PHE A 838 -8.90 9.55 22.58
N THR A 839 -7.85 10.13 23.18
CA THR A 839 -7.32 9.73 24.46
C THR A 839 -8.35 9.99 25.59
N GLU A 840 -8.25 9.21 26.65
CA GLU A 840 -9.13 9.36 27.82
C GLU A 840 -9.12 10.80 28.36
N MET A 841 -7.94 11.41 28.41
CA MET A 841 -7.76 12.79 28.78
C MET A 841 -8.62 13.76 27.95
N ASN A 842 -8.66 13.58 26.62
CA ASN A 842 -9.39 14.49 25.73
C ASN A 842 -10.89 14.24 25.76
N VAL A 843 -11.31 12.98 25.76
CA VAL A 843 -12.73 12.61 25.77
C VAL A 843 -13.41 12.96 27.10
N LYS A 844 -12.70 12.82 28.23
CA LYS A 844 -13.21 13.13 29.55
C LYS A 844 -12.97 14.57 30.06
N GLY A 845 -12.28 15.39 29.26
CA GLY A 845 -12.14 16.81 29.55
C GLY A 845 -10.76 17.26 30.03
N GLY A 846 -9.75 16.42 29.87
CA GLY A 846 -8.37 16.73 30.21
C GLY A 846 -8.05 16.65 31.71
N TYR A 847 -6.79 16.56 32.02
CA TYR A 847 -6.26 16.54 33.38
C TYR A 847 -5.58 17.85 33.72
N TYR A 848 -5.66 18.23 34.98
CA TYR A 848 -4.81 19.27 35.54
C TYR A 848 -4.33 18.83 36.96
N PRO A 849 -3.11 19.17 37.33
CA PRO A 849 -2.65 18.90 38.70
C PRO A 849 -3.39 19.77 39.69
N ASN A 850 -3.90 19.18 40.77
CA ASN A 850 -4.41 19.93 41.92
C ASN A 850 -3.24 20.51 42.72
N LYS A 851 -3.56 21.18 43.83
CA LYS A 851 -2.55 21.81 44.73
C LYS A 851 -1.56 20.79 45.33
N ASP A 852 -1.93 19.52 45.34
CA ASP A 852 -1.15 18.40 45.87
C ASP A 852 -0.44 17.61 44.78
N GLY A 853 -0.46 18.10 43.54
CA GLY A 853 0.13 17.44 42.40
C GLY A 853 -0.64 16.23 41.86
N GLN A 854 -1.84 15.95 42.36
CA GLN A 854 -2.68 14.86 41.87
C GLN A 854 -3.44 15.30 40.63
N LEU A 855 -3.45 14.44 39.59
CA LEU A 855 -4.20 14.69 38.38
C LEU A 855 -5.70 14.62 38.61
N GLN A 856 -6.40 15.68 38.28
CA GLN A 856 -7.86 15.77 38.32
C GLN A 856 -8.42 16.01 36.91
N TYR A 857 -9.60 15.40 36.66
CA TYR A 857 -10.31 15.69 35.41
C TYR A 857 -10.83 17.12 35.41
N TYR A 858 -10.67 17.75 34.24
CA TYR A 858 -11.25 19.06 34.01
C TYR A 858 -12.73 18.90 33.68
N ALA A 859 -13.60 19.20 34.62
CA ALA A 859 -15.04 19.15 34.42
C ALA A 859 -15.51 20.44 33.76
N GLY A 860 -15.60 20.51 32.46
CA GLY A 860 -16.07 21.75 31.83
C GLY A 860 -16.07 21.80 30.32
N TYR A 861 -15.75 20.73 29.61
CA TYR A 861 -15.95 20.72 28.19
C TYR A 861 -17.42 20.73 27.83
N THR A 862 -17.83 21.70 26.99
CA THR A 862 -19.15 21.68 26.37
C THR A 862 -19.29 20.49 25.43
N GLU A 863 -20.51 20.08 25.12
CA GLU A 863 -20.76 19.02 24.14
C GLU A 863 -20.21 19.39 22.74
N GLU A 864 -20.19 20.68 22.39
CA GLU A 864 -19.56 21.17 21.15
C GLU A 864 -18.04 20.98 21.15
N GLN A 865 -17.39 21.26 22.27
CA GLN A 865 -15.94 21.05 22.44
C GLN A 865 -15.58 19.57 22.40
N LYS A 866 -16.40 18.71 23.02
CA LYS A 866 -16.23 17.25 22.94
C LYS A 866 -16.42 16.74 21.51
N ALA A 867 -17.42 17.25 20.79
CA ALA A 867 -17.67 16.90 19.40
C ALA A 867 -16.52 17.34 18.48
N LEU A 868 -15.93 18.51 18.72
CA LEU A 868 -14.78 18.99 17.96
C LEU A 868 -13.55 18.08 18.12
N LEU A 869 -13.36 17.50 19.28
CA LEU A 869 -12.25 16.59 19.54
C LEU A 869 -12.52 15.16 19.08
N GLY A 870 -13.70 14.63 19.40
CA GLY A 870 -14.01 13.21 19.32
C GLY A 870 -14.84 12.80 18.10
N THR A 871 -14.92 13.63 17.05
CA THR A 871 -15.69 13.30 15.83
C THR A 871 -14.75 12.99 14.69
N GLN A 872 -14.85 11.77 14.15
CA GLN A 872 -14.20 11.42 12.89
C GLN A 872 -15.02 11.99 11.72
N GLU A 873 -14.36 12.73 10.84
CA GLU A 873 -15.01 13.34 9.68
C GLU A 873 -15.33 12.30 8.61
N ARG A 874 -16.58 12.31 8.12
CA ARG A 874 -16.98 11.61 6.90
C ARG A 874 -16.81 12.56 5.71
N LEU A 875 -16.01 12.14 4.74
CA LEU A 875 -15.73 12.90 3.55
C LEU A 875 -16.93 12.86 2.58
N LYS A 876 -17.09 13.92 1.80
CA LYS A 876 -18.17 14.03 0.81
C LYS A 876 -17.94 13.05 -0.33
N GLY A 877 -18.96 12.28 -0.65
CA GLY A 877 -18.97 11.41 -1.81
C GLY A 877 -19.12 12.15 -3.14
N GLY A 878 -18.86 11.47 -4.26
CA GLY A 878 -18.97 12.07 -5.58
C GLY A 878 -18.77 11.11 -6.74
N PHE A 879 -18.90 11.66 -7.94
CA PHE A 879 -18.80 10.94 -9.20
C PHE A 879 -17.50 11.27 -9.93
N LEU A 880 -16.95 10.25 -10.61
CA LEU A 880 -15.91 10.38 -11.63
C LEU A 880 -16.44 9.80 -12.94
N LEU A 881 -16.09 10.46 -14.05
CA LEU A 881 -16.38 9.99 -15.40
C LEU A 881 -15.05 9.89 -16.16
N ASP A 882 -14.74 8.67 -16.62
CA ASP A 882 -13.53 8.37 -17.35
C ASP A 882 -13.89 7.85 -18.75
N ALA A 883 -12.99 8.01 -19.71
CA ALA A 883 -13.12 7.41 -21.03
C ALA A 883 -11.77 6.98 -21.57
N SER A 884 -11.76 5.93 -22.34
CA SER A 884 -10.58 5.51 -23.10
C SER A 884 -10.91 5.22 -24.54
N VAL A 885 -9.94 5.39 -25.43
CA VAL A 885 -10.03 4.99 -26.82
C VAL A 885 -8.68 4.45 -27.29
N GLY A 886 -8.72 3.35 -28.00
CA GLY A 886 -7.51 2.75 -28.51
C GLY A 886 -7.66 2.10 -29.88
N LYS A 887 -6.52 1.93 -30.53
CA LYS A 887 -6.42 1.34 -31.87
C LYS A 887 -5.22 0.42 -31.92
N VAL A 888 -5.45 -0.80 -32.41
CA VAL A 888 -4.41 -1.74 -32.78
C VAL A 888 -4.29 -1.80 -34.30
N ILE A 889 -3.09 -1.59 -34.84
CA ILE A 889 -2.78 -1.63 -36.24
C ILE A 889 -1.75 -2.72 -36.51
N TYR A 890 -2.12 -3.72 -37.30
CA TYR A 890 -1.21 -4.78 -37.72
C TYR A 890 -0.66 -4.49 -39.09
N PHE A 891 0.65 -4.70 -39.29
CA PHE A 891 1.31 -4.62 -40.57
C PHE A 891 2.34 -5.75 -40.75
N ASN A 892 2.94 -5.86 -41.90
CA ASN A 892 3.90 -6.89 -42.24
C ASN A 892 3.40 -8.32 -41.95
N ASN A 893 2.18 -8.64 -42.45
CA ASN A 893 1.50 -9.92 -42.23
C ASN A 893 1.33 -10.26 -40.74
N ARG A 894 0.94 -9.26 -39.91
CA ARG A 894 0.77 -9.34 -38.47
C ARG A 894 2.07 -9.61 -37.67
N LYS A 895 3.22 -9.50 -38.29
CA LYS A 895 4.50 -9.59 -37.55
C LYS A 895 4.82 -8.34 -36.75
N GLN A 896 4.21 -7.22 -37.10
CA GLN A 896 4.38 -5.94 -36.42
C GLN A 896 3.02 -5.42 -35.95
N GLN A 897 2.99 -4.84 -34.77
CA GLN A 897 1.78 -4.32 -34.16
C GLN A 897 2.06 -2.94 -33.57
N LEU A 898 1.26 -1.95 -33.95
CA LEU A 898 1.26 -0.62 -33.36
C LEU A 898 0.00 -0.48 -32.50
N ASN A 899 0.19 -0.19 -31.23
CA ASN A 899 -0.88 0.10 -30.28
C ASN A 899 -0.89 1.60 -30.00
N ILE A 900 -2.04 2.23 -30.09
CA ILE A 900 -2.25 3.63 -29.70
C ILE A 900 -3.41 3.62 -28.70
N ASN A 901 -3.19 4.15 -27.53
CA ASN A 901 -4.20 4.26 -26.48
C ASN A 901 -4.20 5.65 -25.87
N LEU A 902 -5.39 6.22 -25.70
CA LEU A 902 -5.64 7.49 -25.02
C LEU A 902 -6.65 7.25 -23.91
N SER A 903 -6.25 7.46 -22.68
CA SER A 903 -7.13 7.46 -21.51
C SER A 903 -7.35 8.88 -21.02
N LEU A 904 -8.59 9.23 -20.75
CA LEU A 904 -9.05 10.53 -20.26
C LEU A 904 -9.76 10.30 -18.93
N ASN A 905 -9.22 10.82 -17.85
CA ASN A 905 -9.75 10.61 -16.51
C ASN A 905 -10.34 11.90 -15.96
N ASN A 906 -11.41 11.73 -15.17
CA ASN A 906 -12.17 12.81 -14.58
C ASN A 906 -12.62 13.85 -15.61
N LEU A 907 -13.34 13.39 -16.65
CA LEU A 907 -13.87 14.23 -17.73
C LEU A 907 -14.79 15.35 -17.23
N LEU A 908 -15.44 15.15 -16.07
CA LEU A 908 -16.26 16.16 -15.43
C LEU A 908 -15.44 17.24 -14.73
N ASN A 909 -14.12 17.08 -14.68
CA ASN A 909 -13.18 17.93 -13.94
C ASN A 909 -13.65 18.18 -12.49
N ASN A 910 -14.10 17.13 -11.81
CA ASN A 910 -14.54 17.22 -10.43
C ASN A 910 -13.33 17.41 -9.51
N THR A 911 -13.15 18.61 -8.99
CA THR A 911 -12.07 19.02 -8.11
C THR A 911 -12.48 19.11 -6.65
N ASP A 912 -13.76 18.80 -6.33
CA ASP A 912 -14.30 18.90 -4.98
C ASP A 912 -14.29 17.54 -4.26
N LEU A 913 -13.82 16.50 -4.93
CA LEU A 913 -13.81 15.15 -4.39
C LEU A 913 -12.59 14.92 -3.53
N VAL A 914 -12.81 14.77 -2.23
CA VAL A 914 -11.76 14.49 -1.25
C VAL A 914 -11.47 12.99 -1.23
N THR A 915 -10.24 12.60 -1.54
CA THR A 915 -9.83 11.19 -1.62
C THR A 915 -9.37 10.62 -0.28
N GLY A 916 -9.00 11.48 0.66
CA GLY A 916 -8.51 11.12 1.99
C GLY A 916 -7.92 12.34 2.68
N GLY A 917 -7.21 12.10 3.74
CA GLY A 917 -6.57 13.10 4.56
C GLY A 917 -6.47 12.59 6.00
N TYR A 918 -6.07 13.46 6.91
CA TYR A 918 -5.88 13.08 8.31
C TYR A 918 -6.21 14.22 9.27
N GLN A 919 -6.62 13.84 10.46
CA GLN A 919 -6.69 14.75 11.59
C GLN A 919 -5.29 15.04 12.10
N GLN A 920 -4.96 16.31 12.27
CA GLN A 920 -3.70 16.65 12.92
C GLN A 920 -3.71 16.14 14.38
N ALA A 921 -2.61 15.53 14.79
CA ALA A 921 -2.48 14.99 16.14
C ALA A 921 -2.42 16.06 17.24
N ARG A 922 -2.09 17.27 16.86
CA ARG A 922 -2.05 18.45 17.73
C ARG A 922 -3.44 18.90 18.11
N LEU A 923 -3.56 19.47 19.30
CA LEU A 923 -4.81 19.99 19.85
C LEU A 923 -4.67 21.47 20.22
N SER A 924 -5.71 22.23 19.96
CA SER A 924 -5.81 23.62 20.37
C SER A 924 -6.31 23.68 21.82
N ARG A 925 -5.39 23.90 22.76
CA ARG A 925 -5.69 24.03 24.18
C ARG A 925 -5.13 25.33 24.71
N ASN A 926 -5.82 25.92 25.71
CA ASN A 926 -5.25 27.01 26.49
C ASN A 926 -4.41 26.43 27.62
N THR A 927 -3.09 26.48 27.48
CA THR A 927 -2.14 25.97 28.49
C THR A 927 -1.76 27.00 29.55
N ARG A 928 -2.07 28.28 29.32
CA ARG A 928 -1.65 29.39 30.21
C ARG A 928 -2.60 29.66 31.37
N SER A 929 -3.78 29.05 31.40
CA SER A 929 -4.75 29.24 32.46
C SER A 929 -4.86 27.96 33.30
N ALA A 930 -5.18 28.08 34.58
CA ALA A 930 -5.54 26.96 35.43
C ALA A 930 -6.74 26.17 34.84
N VAL A 931 -7.44 26.77 33.89
CA VAL A 931 -8.54 26.25 33.13
C VAL A 931 -8.01 25.90 31.73
N LYS A 932 -7.65 24.65 31.49
CA LYS A 932 -7.26 24.14 30.18
C LYS A 932 -8.51 23.93 29.32
N ALA A 933 -9.00 25.00 28.70
CA ALA A 933 -10.15 24.94 27.78
C ALA A 933 -9.70 24.66 26.34
N ILE A 934 -10.48 23.88 25.62
CA ILE A 934 -10.30 23.72 24.17
C ILE A 934 -10.75 25.03 23.48
N GLN A 935 -9.96 25.49 22.54
CA GLN A 935 -10.34 26.64 21.72
C GLN A 935 -11.40 26.19 20.71
N THR A 936 -12.43 27.01 20.54
CA THR A 936 -13.50 26.76 19.55
C THR A 936 -13.02 26.98 18.12
N VAL A 937 -11.96 27.77 17.90
CA VAL A 937 -11.27 27.91 16.62
C VAL A 937 -10.05 26.98 16.67
N ASP A 938 -10.08 25.91 15.87
CA ASP A 938 -9.00 24.94 15.84
C ASP A 938 -7.78 25.51 15.09
N LYS A 939 -6.62 25.55 15.77
CA LYS A 939 -5.33 25.92 15.16
C LYS A 939 -4.82 24.81 14.24
N PHE A 940 -5.28 23.59 14.44
CA PHE A 940 -4.83 22.40 13.74
C PHE A 940 -5.99 21.71 13.04
N PRO A 941 -6.62 22.38 12.05
CA PRO A 941 -7.72 21.82 11.29
C PRO A 941 -7.24 20.61 10.47
N ASN A 942 -8.18 19.80 10.04
CA ASN A 942 -7.91 18.62 9.23
C ASN A 942 -7.18 18.99 7.93
N ARG A 943 -6.34 18.07 7.46
CA ARG A 943 -5.63 18.16 6.18
C ARG A 943 -6.20 17.17 5.18
N TYR A 944 -6.28 17.58 3.91
CA TYR A 944 -7.01 16.85 2.87
C TYR A 944 -6.14 16.55 1.66
N TYR A 945 -6.48 15.45 0.98
CA TYR A 945 -6.03 15.12 -0.37
C TYR A 945 -7.24 15.14 -1.30
N TYR A 946 -7.11 15.79 -2.43
CA TYR A 946 -8.17 15.89 -3.44
C TYR A 946 -7.88 14.97 -4.63
N ALA A 947 -8.94 14.51 -5.28
CA ALA A 947 -8.83 13.88 -6.59
C ALA A 947 -8.30 14.90 -7.59
N TRP A 948 -7.41 14.47 -8.46
CA TRP A 948 -6.98 15.33 -9.55
C TRP A 948 -8.16 15.65 -10.46
N GLY A 949 -8.23 16.88 -10.93
CA GLY A 949 -9.14 17.28 -12.00
C GLY A 949 -8.83 16.54 -13.30
N PHE A 950 -9.35 16.99 -14.41
CA PHE A 950 -9.12 16.37 -15.71
C PHE A 950 -7.65 16.03 -15.94
N ASN A 951 -7.37 14.76 -16.27
CA ASN A 951 -6.04 14.29 -16.60
C ASN A 951 -6.10 13.25 -17.73
N MET A 952 -4.96 13.06 -18.40
CA MET A 952 -4.87 12.18 -19.56
C MET A 952 -3.60 11.37 -19.57
N PHE A 953 -3.67 10.25 -20.29
CA PHE A 953 -2.54 9.39 -20.61
C PHE A 953 -2.62 8.94 -22.08
N LEU A 954 -1.60 9.24 -22.85
CA LEU A 954 -1.43 8.79 -24.24
C LEU A 954 -0.27 7.81 -24.29
N ASN A 955 -0.51 6.62 -24.82
CA ASN A 955 0.52 5.61 -25.05
C ASN A 955 0.57 5.21 -26.51
N VAL A 956 1.78 5.13 -27.05
CA VAL A 956 2.06 4.62 -28.41
C VAL A 956 3.14 3.56 -28.31
N ALA A 957 2.81 2.32 -28.63
CA ALA A 957 3.71 1.19 -28.49
C ALA A 957 3.81 0.37 -29.77
N LEU A 958 5.03 0.03 -30.15
CA LEU A 958 5.36 -0.79 -31.31
C LEU A 958 5.94 -2.13 -30.84
N LYS A 959 5.34 -3.24 -31.31
CA LYS A 959 5.85 -4.62 -31.14
C LYS A 959 6.29 -5.15 -32.51
N PHE A 960 7.50 -5.78 -32.57
CA PHE A 960 8.06 -6.35 -33.78
C PHE A 960 9.06 -7.48 -33.52
#